data_2237bf80782de8ce1d2ddf4bcd9544b4
#
_entry.id   2237bf80782de8ce1d2ddf4bcd9544b4
#
_cell.length_a   1.000
_cell.length_b   1.000
_cell.length_c   1.000
_cell.angle_alpha   90.00
_cell.angle_beta   90.00
_cell.angle_gamma   90.00
#
_symmetry.space_group_name_H-M   'P 1'
#
loop_
_entity.id
_entity.type
_entity.pdbx_description
1 polymer ?
#
loop_
_entity_poly.entity_id
_entity_poly.type
_entity_poly.pdbx_seq_one_letter_code
_entity_poly.pdbx_strand_id
1 'polypeptide(L)'
;MSTSERLVEFGARTADCVELSQVDDPRVLRYVDLVRHGGMPMVDTIVEEQSQPLLYVIDATRLSGPRKSIEKIAELRRKLAMRGDPAWLGILSPGRLDIYSTDLRPTPDLEPTIFCVEQPESISVLPRLAQGEDLATPSRILLRDVLFGLMTDAGQELKDLGLTTDESIALTGRALFFRYLMGRKIIDERHLPHISLNARSLEACFSSAESLAETNAWLDRIFNGDILKLPTRNYPEYFRDLIQRLGNRTVRPLEAILGLDLPIGPGASQIPLNWGDLDFDHVPVGLLSETYEELMYRFDAEARRNTSVYYTPSHIAEYMVAEALYGHSKGSHARVLDPACGAGVFLVAAFRQLAEKRFAETGSRPDRRVLREILNNQLVGFDINTHARTLAALALYLTALELDPAPTPVEALTFEKLEGRVLIDVADPEADTLTIRPMAGSLGKHVPEIYRGAFDLVVGNPPWTSLTPAYKEVDHIFTERCREIALRRGLVDIAQKYRNPDRVPDLPFVWGAMDWAKPGGRIALALAGRWLFKMSPAGFAARKAIFNSLAVTGILNGASLRQSRVWPNVDQPFCLLFADNRLAEIDDQFILVSPDEDPELNAKGRMRIDANDAEPVSLSLAAEQPDLIKTLYRGSTLDVSIIRRIREYTKITIGEYWSSECGLYSSQGYQVASRSNDDAFLKDLPNIGAHYSRHPFVVKTLELPSYQPSGLHRPRQPEIYRAPLVLVREGNRADRSRGRALISDTDLAYSESYYGFSAAGHEQGEFLTQYLLVLIHSQVFEYFTLMASGKFGLEREALQVRDVEEFPFVPPENLSHAVRASIESAASNLTIDQPNWEELDKAVLMLYGLGKRDAEVIRDTLSTRSPFPISKKIALTPASAEQGKLFCTRVENELANVLGTNDKKVSVKFLPNKTKLPWKFISISLGEESLATLPSDWIEQADNLAVSRLTIIDEQKASITIGLLDRYRYWTQTQARLLASDIIWQHGALLEERSKR
;
A
#
# COMPACT_ATOMS: atom_id res chain seq x y z
N MET A 1 -8.45 -28.47 27.89
CA MET A 1 -8.62 -27.33 26.96
C MET A 1 -7.26 -27.03 26.35
N SER A 2 -7.20 -26.95 25.03
CA SER A 2 -5.98 -26.51 24.32
C SER A 2 -5.67 -25.03 24.60
N THR A 3 -4.49 -24.56 24.25
CA THR A 3 -4.14 -23.15 24.41
C THR A 3 -5.06 -22.27 23.55
N SER A 4 -5.42 -22.71 22.34
CA SER A 4 -6.34 -22.03 21.44
C SER A 4 -7.74 -21.89 22.01
N GLU A 5 -8.30 -22.96 22.64
CA GLU A 5 -9.61 -22.91 23.30
C GLU A 5 -9.64 -21.89 24.47
N ARG A 6 -8.56 -21.77 25.22
CA ARG A 6 -8.45 -20.81 26.33
C ARG A 6 -8.30 -19.37 25.85
N LEU A 7 -7.76 -19.14 24.66
CA LEU A 7 -7.61 -17.81 24.07
C LEU A 7 -8.93 -17.20 23.60
N VAL A 8 -9.98 -18.02 23.43
CA VAL A 8 -11.34 -17.53 23.11
C VAL A 8 -11.87 -16.59 24.20
N GLU A 9 -11.54 -16.82 25.47
CA GLU A 9 -11.90 -15.94 26.60
C GLU A 9 -11.30 -14.53 26.47
N PHE A 10 -10.24 -14.39 25.66
CA PHE A 10 -9.54 -13.12 25.38
C PHE A 10 -9.85 -12.56 23.98
N GLY A 11 -10.77 -13.18 23.26
CA GLY A 11 -11.28 -12.70 21.99
C GLY A 11 -10.60 -13.27 20.75
N ALA A 12 -9.89 -14.41 20.89
CA ALA A 12 -9.41 -15.16 19.72
C ALA A 12 -10.52 -16.04 19.14
N ARG A 13 -10.43 -16.33 17.84
CA ARG A 13 -11.13 -17.46 17.23
C ARG A 13 -10.16 -18.64 17.15
N THR A 14 -10.65 -19.84 17.37
CA THR A 14 -9.82 -21.06 17.25
C THR A 14 -9.24 -21.22 15.84
N ALA A 15 -9.97 -20.77 14.80
CA ALA A 15 -9.51 -20.80 13.41
C ALA A 15 -8.31 -19.89 13.14
N ASP A 16 -8.14 -18.82 13.92
CA ASP A 16 -7.03 -17.87 13.77
C ASP A 16 -5.79 -18.34 14.56
N CYS A 17 -5.90 -19.45 15.29
CA CYS A 17 -4.82 -20.01 16.09
C CYS A 17 -4.06 -21.08 15.29
N VAL A 18 -2.72 -20.99 15.32
CA VAL A 18 -1.81 -22.02 14.81
C VAL A 18 -1.11 -22.66 15.99
N GLU A 19 -1.46 -23.91 16.31
CA GLU A 19 -0.79 -24.68 17.37
C GLU A 19 0.46 -25.34 16.81
N LEU A 20 1.64 -24.97 17.31
CA LEU A 20 2.91 -25.46 16.77
C LEU A 20 3.19 -26.93 17.10
N SER A 21 2.43 -27.53 18.01
CA SER A 21 2.44 -28.97 18.31
C SER A 21 1.64 -29.82 17.32
N GLN A 22 0.75 -29.20 16.53
CA GLN A 22 -0.03 -29.88 15.50
C GLN A 22 0.81 -30.06 14.24
N VAL A 23 1.22 -31.31 13.98
CA VAL A 23 2.14 -31.66 12.88
C VAL A 23 1.47 -31.56 11.50
N ASP A 24 0.16 -31.50 11.44
CA ASP A 24 -0.69 -31.55 10.23
C ASP A 24 -1.20 -30.19 9.78
N ASP A 25 -0.99 -29.11 10.51
CA ASP A 25 -1.36 -27.78 10.07
C ASP A 25 -0.28 -27.22 9.12
N PRO A 26 -0.59 -27.00 7.82
CA PRO A 26 0.37 -26.48 6.87
C PRO A 26 0.95 -25.10 7.23
N ARG A 27 0.19 -24.30 8.01
CA ARG A 27 0.63 -22.97 8.45
C ARG A 27 1.86 -23.02 9.36
N VAL A 28 2.15 -24.15 9.96
CA VAL A 28 3.38 -24.38 10.74
C VAL A 28 4.65 -24.13 9.91
N LEU A 29 4.60 -24.26 8.57
CA LEU A 29 5.73 -23.92 7.71
C LEU A 29 6.15 -22.44 7.76
N ARG A 30 5.26 -21.54 8.15
CA ARG A 30 5.56 -20.10 8.35
C ARG A 30 6.41 -19.85 9.60
N TYR A 31 6.46 -20.84 10.50
CA TYR A 31 7.03 -20.75 11.86
C TYR A 31 8.04 -21.85 12.14
N VAL A 32 8.68 -22.38 11.10
CA VAL A 32 9.65 -23.49 11.24
C VAL A 32 10.82 -23.15 12.14
N ASP A 33 11.19 -21.88 12.23
CA ASP A 33 12.21 -21.36 13.12
C ASP A 33 11.82 -21.43 14.61
N LEU A 34 10.54 -21.48 14.92
CA LEU A 34 10.03 -21.63 16.29
C LEU A 34 9.84 -23.09 16.70
N VAL A 35 9.95 -24.04 15.75
CA VAL A 35 9.82 -25.48 15.98
C VAL A 35 11.16 -26.14 15.81
N ARG A 36 11.86 -26.46 16.92
CA ARG A 36 13.13 -27.18 16.88
C ARG A 36 12.95 -28.62 16.43
N HIS A 37 13.83 -29.12 15.58
CA HIS A 37 13.87 -30.53 15.20
C HIS A 37 13.94 -31.43 16.44
N GLY A 38 12.87 -32.22 16.71
CA GLY A 38 12.79 -33.17 17.83
C GLY A 38 12.69 -32.55 19.23
N GLY A 39 12.47 -31.20 19.33
CA GLY A 39 12.31 -30.49 20.60
C GLY A 39 10.91 -29.89 20.78
N MET A 40 10.64 -29.38 21.99
CA MET A 40 9.43 -28.57 22.21
C MET A 40 9.50 -27.27 21.41
N PRO A 41 8.38 -26.84 20.79
CA PRO A 41 8.33 -25.54 20.10
C PRO A 41 8.62 -24.41 21.10
N MET A 42 9.14 -23.27 20.60
CA MET A 42 9.47 -22.12 21.44
C MET A 42 8.24 -21.50 22.10
N VAL A 43 7.16 -21.41 21.36
CA VAL A 43 5.84 -20.97 21.80
C VAL A 43 4.82 -22.08 21.52
N ASP A 44 3.68 -22.06 22.19
CA ASP A 44 2.66 -23.11 22.04
C ASP A 44 1.72 -22.83 20.87
N THR A 45 1.28 -21.58 20.78
CA THR A 45 0.25 -21.16 19.83
C THR A 45 0.58 -19.77 19.28
N ILE A 46 0.20 -19.52 18.04
CA ILE A 46 0.29 -18.22 17.39
C ILE A 46 -1.11 -17.80 17.00
N VAL A 47 -1.54 -16.61 17.41
CA VAL A 47 -2.76 -16.00 16.91
C VAL A 47 -2.39 -15.20 15.66
N GLU A 48 -2.98 -15.55 14.53
CA GLU A 48 -2.79 -14.86 13.25
C GLU A 48 -3.94 -13.87 13.02
N GLU A 49 -3.60 -12.76 12.36
CA GLU A 49 -4.54 -11.82 11.76
C GLU A 49 -4.11 -11.54 10.32
N GLN A 50 -4.97 -11.87 9.35
CA GLN A 50 -4.66 -11.77 7.91
C GLN A 50 -3.37 -12.49 7.52
N SER A 51 -3.20 -13.71 8.01
CA SER A 51 -1.99 -14.55 7.81
C SER A 51 -0.69 -13.96 8.36
N GLN A 52 -0.77 -12.95 9.23
CA GLN A 52 0.36 -12.35 9.93
C GLN A 52 0.26 -12.61 11.44
N PRO A 53 1.37 -12.89 12.15
CA PRO A 53 1.30 -13.12 13.59
C PRO A 53 0.87 -11.85 14.32
N LEU A 54 -0.14 -11.97 15.16
CA LEU A 54 -0.61 -10.95 16.08
C LEU A 54 -0.02 -11.15 17.47
N LEU A 55 -0.11 -12.40 17.98
CA LEU A 55 0.32 -12.76 19.31
C LEU A 55 0.98 -14.15 19.32
N TYR A 56 2.19 -14.23 19.85
CA TYR A 56 2.87 -15.47 20.18
C TYR A 56 2.52 -15.86 21.61
N VAL A 57 2.02 -17.05 21.85
CA VAL A 57 1.51 -17.47 23.16
C VAL A 57 2.29 -18.65 23.71
N ILE A 58 2.67 -18.55 24.99
CA ILE A 58 3.25 -19.66 25.76
C ILE A 58 2.40 -19.90 27.01
N ASP A 59 2.17 -21.16 27.32
CA ASP A 59 1.52 -21.54 28.58
C ASP A 59 2.47 -21.32 29.77
N ALA A 60 1.98 -20.63 30.79
CA ALA A 60 2.78 -20.31 31.99
C ALA A 60 3.33 -21.53 32.69
N THR A 61 2.74 -22.71 32.53
CA THR A 61 3.24 -23.98 33.11
C THR A 61 4.62 -24.38 32.59
N ARG A 62 5.01 -23.86 31.43
CA ARG A 62 6.34 -24.05 30.82
C ARG A 62 7.41 -23.15 31.44
N LEU A 63 7.02 -22.19 32.26
CA LEU A 63 7.90 -21.25 32.94
C LEU A 63 8.11 -21.75 34.39
N SER A 64 9.30 -22.14 34.75
CA SER A 64 9.60 -22.74 36.07
C SER A 64 10.19 -21.71 37.05
N GLY A 65 9.41 -21.31 38.04
CA GLY A 65 9.79 -20.46 39.19
C GLY A 65 9.87 -18.97 38.84
N PRO A 66 9.62 -18.04 39.77
CA PRO A 66 9.41 -16.63 39.48
C PRO A 66 10.62 -15.92 38.84
N ARG A 67 11.81 -16.18 39.34
CA ARG A 67 13.06 -15.54 38.83
C ARG A 67 13.47 -16.09 37.48
N LYS A 68 13.38 -17.41 37.29
CA LYS A 68 13.64 -18.07 36.00
C LYS A 68 12.56 -17.72 34.95
N SER A 69 11.34 -17.46 35.37
CA SER A 69 10.27 -17.01 34.48
C SER A 69 10.57 -15.64 33.88
N ILE A 70 11.02 -14.67 34.70
CA ILE A 70 11.38 -13.32 34.22
C ILE A 70 12.52 -13.39 33.18
N GLU A 71 13.58 -14.14 33.50
CA GLU A 71 14.71 -14.31 32.58
C GLU A 71 14.26 -14.96 31.26
N LYS A 72 13.41 -15.99 31.34
CA LYS A 72 12.89 -16.67 30.14
C LYS A 72 11.94 -15.82 29.31
N ILE A 73 11.10 -15.02 29.93
CA ILE A 73 10.23 -14.05 29.22
C ILE A 73 11.10 -13.01 28.50
N ALA A 74 12.12 -12.49 29.15
CA ALA A 74 13.05 -11.54 28.54
C ALA A 74 13.80 -12.16 27.35
N GLU A 75 14.24 -13.42 27.47
CA GLU A 75 14.86 -14.17 26.36
C GLU A 75 13.87 -14.35 25.19
N LEU A 76 12.65 -14.81 25.47
CA LEU A 76 11.61 -15.02 24.46
C LEU A 76 11.23 -13.73 23.72
N ARG A 77 11.08 -12.61 24.44
CA ARG A 77 10.79 -11.30 23.85
C ARG A 77 11.86 -10.91 22.82
N ARG A 78 13.14 -11.09 23.16
CA ARG A 78 14.25 -10.79 22.25
C ARG A 78 14.29 -11.73 21.06
N LYS A 79 14.14 -13.03 21.27
CA LYS A 79 14.13 -14.03 20.19
C LYS A 79 12.99 -13.80 19.20
N LEU A 80 11.79 -13.49 19.69
CA LEU A 80 10.66 -13.17 18.84
C LEU A 80 10.84 -11.82 18.11
N ALA A 81 11.52 -10.85 18.74
CA ALA A 81 11.86 -9.59 18.09
C ALA A 81 12.82 -9.77 16.89
N MET A 82 13.63 -10.86 16.87
CA MET A 82 14.50 -11.21 15.74
C MET A 82 13.72 -11.56 14.47
N ARG A 83 12.45 -11.98 14.59
CA ARG A 83 11.61 -12.26 13.43
C ARG A 83 11.20 -10.99 12.67
N GLY A 84 11.27 -9.83 13.32
CA GLY A 84 10.84 -8.56 12.74
C GLY A 84 9.32 -8.37 12.64
N ASP A 85 8.53 -9.36 13.05
CA ASP A 85 7.07 -9.30 13.02
C ASP A 85 6.55 -8.25 14.00
N PRO A 86 5.48 -7.49 13.67
CA PRO A 86 4.83 -6.54 14.57
C PRO A 86 3.92 -7.25 15.59
N ALA A 87 4.33 -8.40 16.09
CA ALA A 87 3.57 -9.25 17.00
C ALA A 87 3.93 -9.01 18.47
N TRP A 88 3.12 -9.56 19.36
CA TRP A 88 3.27 -9.50 20.81
C TRP A 88 3.62 -10.88 21.37
N LEU A 89 4.12 -10.92 22.62
CA LEU A 89 4.29 -12.16 23.39
C LEU A 89 3.23 -12.24 24.48
N GLY A 90 2.41 -13.28 24.48
CA GLY A 90 1.42 -13.58 25.52
C GLY A 90 1.87 -14.71 26.44
N ILE A 91 1.75 -14.51 27.75
CA ILE A 91 1.91 -15.57 28.76
C ILE A 91 0.53 -15.92 29.29
N LEU A 92 0.06 -17.11 28.95
CA LEU A 92 -1.27 -17.58 29.28
C LEU A 92 -1.25 -18.42 30.58
N SER A 93 -1.91 -17.92 31.62
CA SER A 93 -2.18 -18.59 32.87
C SER A 93 -3.68 -18.92 32.98
N PRO A 94 -4.14 -19.78 33.89
CA PRO A 94 -5.57 -19.94 34.11
C PRO A 94 -6.24 -18.61 34.47
N GLY A 95 -7.20 -18.19 33.65
CA GLY A 95 -7.94 -16.93 33.83
C GLY A 95 -7.11 -15.64 33.68
N ARG A 96 -5.91 -15.72 33.11
CA ARG A 96 -5.01 -14.55 32.98
C ARG A 96 -4.15 -14.62 31.73
N LEU A 97 -4.08 -13.52 31.01
CA LEU A 97 -3.19 -13.30 29.87
C LEU A 97 -2.33 -12.06 30.12
N ASP A 98 -1.02 -12.24 30.24
CA ASP A 98 -0.05 -11.16 30.33
C ASP A 98 0.60 -10.93 28.96
N ILE A 99 0.52 -9.72 28.42
CA ILE A 99 0.99 -9.40 27.08
C ILE A 99 2.20 -8.45 27.16
N TYR A 100 3.26 -8.84 26.49
CA TYR A 100 4.53 -8.12 26.45
C TYR A 100 4.84 -7.68 25.03
N SER A 101 5.45 -6.49 24.88
CA SER A 101 6.01 -6.07 23.59
C SER A 101 7.21 -6.96 23.25
N THR A 102 7.34 -7.41 22.01
CA THR A 102 8.60 -7.96 21.50
C THR A 102 9.57 -6.80 21.25
N ASP A 103 10.78 -6.85 21.80
CA ASP A 103 11.80 -5.78 21.68
C ASP A 103 13.20 -6.38 21.83
N LEU A 104 14.18 -5.84 21.09
CA LEU A 104 15.59 -6.23 21.17
C LEU A 104 16.29 -5.71 22.42
N ARG A 105 15.75 -4.64 23.04
CA ARG A 105 16.34 -4.01 24.22
C ARG A 105 16.24 -4.92 25.44
N PRO A 106 17.32 -5.08 26.21
CA PRO A 106 17.21 -5.65 27.54
C PRO A 106 16.43 -4.71 28.45
N THR A 107 15.40 -5.22 29.12
CA THR A 107 14.61 -4.46 30.11
C THR A 107 14.96 -4.98 31.50
N PRO A 108 15.48 -4.12 32.41
CA PRO A 108 15.79 -4.52 33.77
C PRO A 108 14.51 -4.84 34.60
N ASP A 109 13.41 -4.12 34.34
CA ASP A 109 12.12 -4.34 34.96
C ASP A 109 11.12 -4.83 33.91
N LEU A 110 10.80 -6.12 33.97
CA LEU A 110 9.92 -6.77 33.02
C LEU A 110 8.48 -6.78 33.56
N GLU A 111 7.74 -5.70 33.27
CA GLU A 111 6.30 -5.67 33.49
C GLU A 111 5.54 -5.92 32.19
N PRO A 112 4.37 -6.62 32.24
CA PRO A 112 3.53 -6.78 31.06
C PRO A 112 3.03 -5.40 30.59
N THR A 113 3.06 -5.18 29.30
CA THR A 113 2.52 -3.98 28.66
C THR A 113 1.00 -3.93 28.82
N ILE A 114 0.37 -5.11 28.79
CA ILE A 114 -1.04 -5.29 29.05
C ILE A 114 -1.18 -6.46 30.02
N PHE A 115 -2.02 -6.23 31.03
CA PHE A 115 -2.43 -7.24 31.99
C PHE A 115 -3.92 -7.45 31.85
N CYS A 116 -4.34 -8.69 31.63
CA CYS A 116 -5.74 -9.07 31.49
C CYS A 116 -6.10 -10.25 32.38
N VAL A 117 -7.09 -10.05 33.21
CA VAL A 117 -7.69 -11.12 34.02
C VAL A 117 -9.06 -11.45 33.43
N GLU A 118 -9.45 -12.72 33.46
CA GLU A 118 -10.75 -13.16 32.99
C GLU A 118 -11.88 -12.38 33.69
N GLN A 119 -12.52 -11.55 32.89
CA GLN A 119 -13.64 -10.68 33.24
C GLN A 119 -14.46 -10.47 31.95
N PRO A 120 -15.68 -9.96 32.03
CA PRO A 120 -16.45 -9.62 30.82
C PRO A 120 -15.73 -8.72 29.80
N GLU A 121 -14.70 -7.99 30.25
CA GLU A 121 -13.89 -7.10 29.39
C GLU A 121 -12.72 -7.81 28.70
N SER A 122 -12.31 -9.00 29.13
CA SER A 122 -11.15 -9.72 28.59
C SER A 122 -11.33 -10.07 27.12
N ILE A 123 -12.54 -10.36 26.70
CA ILE A 123 -12.90 -10.65 25.30
C ILE A 123 -12.56 -9.52 24.33
N SER A 124 -12.32 -8.30 24.82
CA SER A 124 -11.95 -7.15 23.99
C SER A 124 -10.47 -7.08 23.66
N VAL A 125 -9.62 -7.86 24.30
CA VAL A 125 -8.16 -7.69 24.28
C VAL A 125 -7.59 -7.96 22.91
N LEU A 126 -7.82 -9.12 22.33
CA LEU A 126 -7.29 -9.46 20.99
C LEU A 126 -7.94 -8.65 19.87
N PRO A 127 -9.25 -8.38 19.86
CA PRO A 127 -9.84 -7.42 18.93
C PRO A 127 -9.19 -6.03 18.97
N ARG A 128 -8.88 -5.49 20.13
CA ARG A 128 -8.20 -4.21 20.27
C ARG A 128 -6.77 -4.25 19.77
N LEU A 129 -6.05 -5.34 20.06
CA LEU A 129 -4.71 -5.57 19.49
C LEU A 129 -4.73 -5.58 17.96
N ALA A 130 -5.69 -6.31 17.38
CA ALA A 130 -5.85 -6.41 15.94
C ALA A 130 -6.22 -5.07 15.28
N GLN A 131 -7.02 -4.25 15.97
CA GLN A 131 -7.39 -2.89 15.53
C GLN A 131 -6.26 -1.86 15.74
N GLY A 132 -5.18 -2.24 16.41
CA GLY A 132 -4.08 -1.32 16.70
C GLY A 132 -4.32 -0.36 17.85
N GLU A 133 -5.46 -0.48 18.54
CA GLU A 133 -5.86 0.47 19.59
C GLU A 133 -5.02 0.35 20.86
N ASP A 134 -4.75 1.50 21.46
CA ASP A 134 -4.40 1.74 22.88
C ASP A 134 -3.21 0.97 23.49
N LEU A 135 -2.22 0.67 22.70
CA LEU A 135 -0.99 0.16 23.24
C LEU A 135 0.08 1.22 23.05
N ALA A 136 0.33 2.02 24.09
CA ALA A 136 1.50 2.87 24.17
C ALA A 136 2.75 1.99 23.97
N THR A 137 3.07 1.70 22.72
CA THR A 137 4.27 0.96 22.36
C THR A 137 5.43 1.90 22.46
N PRO A 138 6.40 1.65 23.35
CA PRO A 138 7.67 2.34 23.29
C PRO A 138 8.25 2.12 21.88
N SER A 139 8.95 3.11 21.35
CA SER A 139 9.69 2.99 20.10
C SER A 139 10.50 1.68 20.13
N ARG A 140 10.17 0.73 19.25
CA ARG A 140 10.88 -0.56 19.13
C ARG A 140 12.13 -0.37 18.29
N ILE A 141 13.20 -1.07 18.66
CA ILE A 141 14.34 -1.24 17.77
C ILE A 141 14.02 -2.41 16.85
N LEU A 142 14.00 -2.14 15.56
CA LEU A 142 13.78 -3.16 14.56
C LEU A 142 15.11 -3.82 14.18
N LEU A 143 15.14 -5.14 14.12
CA LEU A 143 16.32 -5.89 13.70
C LEU A 143 16.80 -5.46 12.30
N ARG A 144 15.88 -5.14 11.42
CA ARG A 144 16.18 -4.58 10.10
C ARG A 144 17.12 -3.36 10.16
N ASP A 145 16.77 -2.37 10.98
CA ASP A 145 17.56 -1.14 11.08
C ASP A 145 18.94 -1.40 11.65
N VAL A 146 19.03 -2.37 12.54
CA VAL A 146 20.27 -2.83 13.15
C VAL A 146 21.18 -3.53 12.13
N LEU A 147 20.67 -4.53 11.41
CA LEU A 147 21.41 -5.24 10.39
C LEU A 147 21.83 -4.31 9.24
N PHE A 148 20.93 -3.45 8.82
CA PHE A 148 21.24 -2.48 7.78
C PHE A 148 22.32 -1.49 8.20
N GLY A 149 22.29 -0.98 9.43
CA GLY A 149 23.34 -0.13 9.99
C GLY A 149 24.69 -0.85 9.98
N LEU A 150 24.75 -2.06 10.53
CA LEU A 150 25.95 -2.89 10.59
C LEU A 150 26.56 -3.14 9.20
N MET A 151 25.73 -3.55 8.24
CA MET A 151 26.17 -3.84 6.88
C MET A 151 26.63 -2.58 6.14
N THR A 152 25.96 -1.44 6.40
CA THR A 152 26.35 -0.15 5.81
C THR A 152 27.70 0.30 6.33
N ASP A 153 27.92 0.26 7.65
CA ASP A 153 29.15 0.71 8.28
C ASP A 153 30.33 -0.18 7.83
N ALA A 154 30.15 -1.50 7.85
CA ALA A 154 31.15 -2.45 7.38
C ALA A 154 31.47 -2.27 5.89
N GLY A 155 30.47 -2.12 5.06
CA GLY A 155 30.64 -1.90 3.62
C GLY A 155 31.31 -0.57 3.31
N GLN A 156 30.99 0.49 4.05
CA GLN A 156 31.63 1.81 3.90
C GLN A 156 33.11 1.76 4.33
N GLU A 157 33.43 1.10 5.43
CA GLU A 157 34.83 0.91 5.87
C GLU A 157 35.66 0.19 4.81
N LEU A 158 35.12 -0.85 4.17
CA LEU A 158 35.77 -1.55 3.07
C LEU A 158 35.98 -0.65 1.84
N LYS A 159 35.01 0.17 1.50
CA LYS A 159 35.13 1.16 0.42
C LYS A 159 36.17 2.23 0.71
N ASP A 160 36.24 2.73 1.94
CA ASP A 160 37.22 3.71 2.37
C ASP A 160 38.66 3.15 2.33
N LEU A 161 38.79 1.82 2.45
CA LEU A 161 40.06 1.10 2.23
C LEU A 161 40.39 0.94 0.73
N GLY A 162 39.48 1.27 -0.18
CA GLY A 162 39.70 1.25 -1.64
C GLY A 162 39.17 0.01 -2.37
N LEU A 163 38.28 -0.78 -1.73
CA LEU A 163 37.56 -1.83 -2.44
C LEU A 163 36.46 -1.21 -3.30
N THR A 164 36.12 -1.88 -4.38
CA THR A 164 34.97 -1.51 -5.21
C THR A 164 33.66 -1.72 -4.43
N THR A 165 32.60 -1.07 -4.87
CA THR A 165 31.28 -1.27 -4.29
C THR A 165 30.86 -2.73 -4.30
N ASP A 166 31.08 -3.43 -5.43
CA ASP A 166 30.74 -4.84 -5.60
C ASP A 166 31.53 -5.76 -4.68
N GLU A 167 32.85 -5.54 -4.54
CA GLU A 167 33.68 -6.29 -3.61
C GLU A 167 33.23 -6.10 -2.16
N SER A 168 32.91 -4.86 -1.77
CA SER A 168 32.46 -4.52 -0.42
C SER A 168 31.14 -5.22 -0.08
N ILE A 169 30.18 -5.19 -1.00
CA ILE A 169 28.88 -5.87 -0.85
C ILE A 169 29.06 -7.37 -0.84
N ALA A 170 29.90 -7.92 -1.74
CA ALA A 170 30.13 -9.36 -1.81
C ALA A 170 30.76 -9.90 -0.53
N LEU A 171 31.76 -9.23 0.01
CA LEU A 171 32.46 -9.68 1.22
C LEU A 171 31.59 -9.55 2.47
N THR A 172 30.94 -8.40 2.68
CA THR A 172 30.04 -8.19 3.81
C THR A 172 28.85 -9.15 3.75
N GLY A 173 28.31 -9.36 2.56
CA GLY A 173 27.23 -10.28 2.31
C GLY A 173 27.59 -11.73 2.61
N ARG A 174 28.75 -12.20 2.16
CA ARG A 174 29.25 -13.56 2.44
C ARG A 174 29.48 -13.78 3.94
N ALA A 175 30.01 -12.77 4.65
CA ALA A 175 30.17 -12.83 6.09
C ALA A 175 28.83 -12.96 6.83
N LEU A 176 27.84 -12.14 6.49
CA LEU A 176 26.50 -12.23 7.08
C LEU A 176 25.82 -13.57 6.75
N PHE A 177 25.97 -14.05 5.53
CA PHE A 177 25.46 -15.36 5.14
C PHE A 177 26.08 -16.50 5.94
N PHE A 178 27.43 -16.48 6.12
CA PHE A 178 28.11 -17.47 6.92
C PHE A 178 27.67 -17.44 8.38
N ARG A 179 27.47 -16.23 8.95
CA ARG A 179 26.89 -16.05 10.28
C ARG A 179 25.47 -16.65 10.38
N TYR A 180 24.63 -16.45 9.33
CA TYR A 180 23.30 -17.02 9.26
C TYR A 180 23.32 -18.56 9.28
N LEU A 181 24.20 -19.20 8.50
CA LEU A 181 24.35 -20.67 8.48
C LEU A 181 24.69 -21.21 9.87
N MET A 182 25.56 -20.52 10.61
CA MET A 182 25.93 -20.88 12.00
C MET A 182 24.73 -20.68 12.95
N GLY A 183 24.06 -19.54 12.88
CA GLY A 183 22.90 -19.27 13.73
C GLY A 183 21.80 -20.29 13.54
N ARG A 184 21.51 -20.66 12.30
CA ARG A 184 20.54 -21.72 11.96
C ARG A 184 21.03 -23.14 12.25
N LYS A 185 22.24 -23.30 12.77
CA LYS A 185 22.87 -24.61 13.06
C LYS A 185 22.92 -25.54 11.84
N ILE A 186 22.94 -24.97 10.65
CA ILE A 186 23.22 -25.69 9.41
C ILE A 186 24.69 -26.10 9.39
N ILE A 187 25.55 -25.20 9.87
CA ILE A 187 26.96 -25.48 10.24
C ILE A 187 27.12 -25.21 11.74
N ASP A 188 28.04 -25.92 12.37
CA ASP A 188 28.39 -25.74 13.78
C ASP A 188 29.94 -25.76 13.95
N GLU A 189 30.41 -25.57 15.16
CA GLU A 189 31.84 -25.52 15.47
C GLU A 189 32.64 -26.76 14.98
N ARG A 190 31.98 -27.93 14.86
CA ARG A 190 32.59 -29.17 14.37
C ARG A 190 32.87 -29.10 12.87
N HIS A 191 32.14 -28.30 12.12
CA HIS A 191 32.32 -28.12 10.69
C HIS A 191 33.44 -27.11 10.37
N LEU A 192 33.72 -26.14 11.27
CA LEU A 192 34.71 -25.08 11.01
C LEU A 192 36.09 -25.56 10.58
N PRO A 193 36.71 -26.61 11.21
CA PRO A 193 38.00 -27.13 10.77
C PRO A 193 37.98 -27.79 9.39
N HIS A 194 36.79 -28.20 8.90
CA HIS A 194 36.63 -28.76 7.55
C HIS A 194 36.38 -27.66 6.51
N ILE A 195 35.94 -26.47 6.95
CA ILE A 195 35.76 -25.29 6.11
C ILE A 195 37.07 -24.54 5.95
N SER A 196 37.76 -24.26 7.07
CA SER A 196 39.06 -23.66 7.09
C SER A 196 39.95 -24.38 8.12
N LEU A 197 41.10 -24.83 7.68
CA LEU A 197 41.93 -25.86 8.33
C LEU A 197 42.28 -25.56 9.81
N ASN A 198 42.42 -24.31 10.18
CA ASN A 198 42.80 -23.88 11.53
C ASN A 198 41.65 -23.17 12.29
N ALA A 199 40.49 -23.09 11.72
CA ALA A 199 39.39 -22.36 12.34
C ALA A 199 38.79 -23.12 13.54
N ARG A 200 38.73 -22.46 14.69
CA ARG A 200 38.11 -22.95 15.92
C ARG A 200 36.91 -22.08 16.35
N SER A 201 36.79 -20.91 15.75
CA SER A 201 35.65 -20.00 15.95
C SER A 201 35.15 -19.45 14.60
N LEU A 202 34.00 -18.82 14.62
CA LEU A 202 33.38 -18.22 13.45
C LEU A 202 34.30 -17.13 12.83
N GLU A 203 34.83 -16.27 13.68
CA GLU A 203 35.75 -15.19 13.31
C GLU A 203 37.05 -15.73 12.69
N ALA A 204 37.56 -16.86 13.18
CA ALA A 204 38.75 -17.48 12.65
C ALA A 204 38.64 -17.88 11.18
N CYS A 205 37.41 -18.12 10.68
CA CYS A 205 37.15 -18.40 9.26
C CYS A 205 37.39 -17.18 8.36
N PHE A 206 37.49 -15.97 8.93
CA PHE A 206 37.67 -14.72 8.19
C PHE A 206 38.88 -13.91 8.67
N SER A 207 39.73 -14.44 9.49
CA SER A 207 40.81 -13.71 10.17
C SER A 207 42.13 -13.62 9.38
N SER A 208 42.34 -14.42 8.34
CA SER A 208 43.58 -14.43 7.52
C SER A 208 43.27 -14.58 6.03
N ALA A 209 44.26 -14.31 5.15
CA ALA A 209 44.15 -14.54 3.72
C ALA A 209 43.80 -15.99 3.38
N GLU A 210 44.42 -16.93 4.09
CA GLU A 210 44.22 -18.35 3.90
C GLU A 210 42.82 -18.77 4.32
N SER A 211 42.38 -18.35 5.53
CA SER A 211 41.03 -18.69 6.02
C SER A 211 39.92 -18.05 5.20
N LEU A 212 40.08 -16.80 4.74
CA LEU A 212 39.19 -16.15 3.80
C LEU A 212 39.06 -16.92 2.48
N ALA A 213 40.22 -17.35 1.92
CA ALA A 213 40.22 -18.11 0.67
C ALA A 213 39.52 -19.47 0.81
N GLU A 214 39.82 -20.21 1.86
CA GLU A 214 39.20 -21.52 2.14
C GLU A 214 37.70 -21.41 2.38
N THR A 215 37.27 -20.45 3.20
CA THR A 215 35.87 -20.23 3.52
C THR A 215 35.04 -19.80 2.28
N ASN A 216 35.57 -18.87 1.48
CA ASN A 216 34.90 -18.44 0.25
C ASN A 216 34.85 -19.53 -0.81
N ALA A 217 35.93 -20.38 -0.93
CA ALA A 217 35.91 -21.53 -1.80
C ALA A 217 34.90 -22.60 -1.34
N TRP A 218 34.75 -22.79 -0.03
CA TRP A 218 33.75 -23.70 0.53
C TRP A 218 32.32 -23.22 0.22
N LEU A 219 32.02 -21.92 0.43
CA LEU A 219 30.73 -21.31 0.08
C LEU A 219 30.38 -21.52 -1.38
N ASP A 220 31.33 -21.28 -2.29
CA ASP A 220 31.09 -21.47 -3.73
C ASP A 220 30.89 -22.95 -4.10
N ARG A 221 31.55 -23.89 -3.42
CA ARG A 221 31.34 -25.30 -3.68
C ARG A 221 29.98 -25.80 -3.27
N ILE A 222 29.43 -25.34 -2.14
CA ILE A 222 28.08 -25.73 -1.65
C ILE A 222 26.98 -25.07 -2.45
N PHE A 223 27.17 -23.79 -2.79
CA PHE A 223 26.12 -22.96 -3.43
C PHE A 223 26.42 -22.62 -4.91
N ASN A 224 27.24 -23.44 -5.57
CA ASN A 224 27.62 -23.36 -6.99
C ASN A 224 28.19 -21.99 -7.45
N GLY A 225 28.74 -21.19 -6.56
CA GLY A 225 29.32 -19.89 -6.87
C GLY A 225 28.31 -18.84 -7.35
N ASP A 226 27.02 -19.05 -7.08
CA ASP A 226 25.96 -18.06 -7.36
C ASP A 226 25.84 -17.00 -6.25
N ILE A 227 26.51 -17.23 -5.09
CA ILE A 227 26.46 -16.32 -3.95
C ILE A 227 27.46 -15.17 -4.15
N LEU A 228 26.96 -13.94 -4.28
CA LEU A 228 27.69 -12.67 -4.19
C LEU A 228 29.11 -12.80 -4.80
N LYS A 229 29.20 -12.78 -6.13
CA LYS A 229 30.44 -13.08 -6.90
C LYS A 229 31.56 -12.10 -6.55
N LEU A 230 32.74 -12.66 -6.22
CA LEU A 230 33.97 -11.92 -6.11
C LEU A 230 34.63 -11.76 -7.51
N PRO A 231 35.56 -10.81 -7.70
CA PRO A 231 36.14 -10.51 -9.01
C PRO A 231 36.86 -11.70 -9.66
N THR A 232 37.35 -12.62 -8.85
CA THR A 232 38.04 -13.83 -9.31
C THR A 232 37.67 -15.02 -8.43
N ARG A 233 37.79 -16.22 -8.99
CA ARG A 233 37.72 -17.49 -8.24
C ARG A 233 39.08 -18.01 -7.74
N ASN A 234 40.15 -17.35 -8.10
CA ASN A 234 41.50 -17.63 -7.51
C ASN A 234 41.60 -16.95 -6.14
N TYR A 235 40.83 -17.44 -5.18
CA TYR A 235 40.74 -16.87 -3.84
C TYR A 235 42.08 -16.80 -3.09
N PRO A 236 43.00 -17.82 -3.16
CA PRO A 236 44.28 -17.73 -2.48
C PRO A 236 45.14 -16.53 -2.95
N GLU A 237 45.16 -16.23 -4.23
CA GLU A 237 45.88 -15.07 -4.77
C GLU A 237 45.16 -13.76 -4.44
N TYR A 238 43.86 -13.72 -4.64
CA TYR A 238 43.03 -12.53 -4.40
C TYR A 238 43.13 -12.03 -2.94
N PHE A 239 42.89 -12.90 -1.97
CA PHE A 239 42.95 -12.51 -0.56
C PHE A 239 44.37 -12.24 -0.07
N ARG A 240 45.37 -12.90 -0.61
CA ARG A 240 46.78 -12.60 -0.30
C ARG A 240 47.13 -11.19 -0.80
N ASP A 241 46.81 -10.87 -2.04
CA ASP A 241 47.02 -9.53 -2.62
C ASP A 241 46.24 -8.46 -1.83
N LEU A 242 45.00 -8.74 -1.51
CA LEU A 242 44.12 -7.83 -0.75
C LEU A 242 44.73 -7.50 0.62
N ILE A 243 45.13 -8.51 1.39
CA ILE A 243 45.72 -8.31 2.72
C ILE A 243 47.13 -7.71 2.61
N GLN A 244 47.90 -8.06 1.60
CA GLN A 244 49.23 -7.47 1.39
C GLN A 244 49.13 -5.98 1.07
N ARG A 245 48.12 -5.59 0.32
CA ARG A 245 47.88 -4.21 -0.13
C ARG A 245 47.24 -3.32 0.96
N LEU A 246 46.27 -3.84 1.70
CA LEU A 246 45.43 -3.07 2.62
C LEU A 246 45.61 -3.43 4.11
N GLY A 247 46.35 -4.51 4.38
CA GLY A 247 46.60 -5.02 5.74
C GLY A 247 45.35 -5.69 6.35
N ASN A 248 45.48 -6.06 7.64
CA ASN A 248 44.38 -6.70 8.39
C ASN A 248 43.18 -5.78 8.63
N ARG A 249 43.19 -4.51 8.18
CA ARG A 249 42.03 -3.60 8.26
C ARG A 249 40.84 -4.10 7.44
N THR A 250 41.06 -4.90 6.40
CA THR A 250 40.02 -5.52 5.61
C THR A 250 39.28 -6.64 6.32
N VAL A 251 39.90 -7.26 7.30
CA VAL A 251 39.29 -8.35 8.07
C VAL A 251 38.36 -7.84 9.16
N ARG A 252 38.71 -6.73 9.79
CA ARG A 252 37.95 -6.15 10.92
C ARG A 252 36.46 -5.92 10.63
N PRO A 253 36.02 -5.31 9.49
CA PRO A 253 34.62 -5.15 9.18
C PRO A 253 33.88 -6.49 9.03
N LEU A 254 34.56 -7.54 8.54
CA LEU A 254 33.97 -8.87 8.39
C LEU A 254 33.86 -9.57 9.75
N GLU A 255 34.90 -9.50 10.59
CA GLU A 255 34.84 -9.99 11.98
C GLU A 255 33.72 -9.29 12.77
N ALA A 256 33.53 -8.01 12.55
CA ALA A 256 32.47 -7.25 13.19
C ALA A 256 31.05 -7.72 12.78
N ILE A 257 30.83 -8.12 11.52
CA ILE A 257 29.60 -8.76 11.08
C ILE A 257 29.44 -10.14 11.75
N LEU A 258 30.51 -10.90 11.85
CA LEU A 258 30.48 -12.24 12.44
C LEU A 258 30.27 -12.20 13.96
N GLY A 259 31.00 -11.32 14.66
CA GLY A 259 30.93 -11.12 16.10
C GLY A 259 29.85 -10.14 16.55
N LEU A 260 29.28 -9.37 15.63
CA LEU A 260 28.30 -8.29 15.88
C LEU A 260 28.84 -7.16 16.79
N ASP A 261 30.11 -6.79 16.64
CA ASP A 261 30.85 -5.91 17.56
C ASP A 261 31.06 -4.46 17.04
N LEU A 262 30.44 -4.02 15.98
CA LEU A 262 30.63 -2.66 15.48
C LEU A 262 29.95 -1.61 16.37
N PRO A 263 30.63 -0.51 16.71
CA PRO A 263 29.98 0.65 17.30
C PRO A 263 29.06 1.29 16.26
N ILE A 264 27.83 1.52 16.64
CA ILE A 264 26.85 2.26 15.84
C ILE A 264 27.40 3.67 15.63
N GLY A 265 27.40 4.16 14.38
CA GLY A 265 27.99 5.45 13.97
C GLY A 265 27.42 6.68 14.72
N PRO A 266 28.06 7.86 14.57
CA PRO A 266 27.71 9.08 15.30
C PRO A 266 26.28 9.54 14.91
N GLY A 267 25.33 9.31 15.80
CA GLY A 267 23.92 9.69 15.64
C GLY A 267 22.92 8.62 16.04
N ALA A 268 23.30 7.40 16.19
CA ALA A 268 22.47 6.38 16.81
C ALA A 268 22.56 6.53 18.33
N SER A 269 21.43 6.74 18.98
CA SER A 269 21.31 6.77 20.44
C SER A 269 22.03 5.57 21.01
N GLN A 270 22.90 5.77 21.97
CA GLN A 270 23.65 4.73 22.69
C GLN A 270 22.65 3.74 23.31
N ILE A 271 22.34 2.68 22.59
CA ILE A 271 21.59 1.57 23.12
C ILE A 271 22.62 0.49 23.42
N PRO A 272 22.79 0.10 24.68
CA PRO A 272 23.67 -0.99 25.05
C PRO A 272 23.00 -2.31 24.63
N LEU A 273 23.07 -2.63 23.35
CA LEU A 273 22.82 -3.98 22.85
C LEU A 273 24.13 -4.74 22.96
N ASN A 274 24.14 -5.76 23.77
CA ASN A 274 25.20 -6.75 23.74
C ASN A 274 24.95 -7.63 22.51
N TRP A 275 25.63 -7.34 21.41
CA TRP A 275 25.40 -7.96 20.09
C TRP A 275 25.63 -9.48 20.10
N GLY A 276 26.42 -9.99 21.04
CA GLY A 276 26.56 -11.41 21.29
C GLY A 276 25.27 -12.13 21.68
N ASP A 277 24.24 -11.36 22.07
CA ASP A 277 22.92 -11.88 22.43
C ASP A 277 21.96 -12.00 21.22
N LEU A 278 22.34 -11.53 20.01
CA LEU A 278 21.54 -11.69 18.81
C LEU A 278 21.63 -13.13 18.29
N ASP A 279 20.51 -13.83 18.42
CA ASP A 279 20.37 -15.21 17.96
C ASP A 279 19.78 -15.26 16.54
N PHE A 280 20.63 -15.53 15.55
CA PHE A 280 20.24 -15.63 14.14
C PHE A 280 19.34 -16.83 13.82
N ASP A 281 19.10 -17.70 14.80
CA ASP A 281 18.21 -18.86 14.65
C ASP A 281 16.79 -18.46 14.20
N HIS A 282 16.36 -17.22 14.54
CA HIS A 282 15.02 -16.73 14.29
C HIS A 282 14.93 -15.61 13.25
N VAL A 283 16.04 -15.23 12.60
CA VAL A 283 16.06 -14.20 11.55
C VAL A 283 15.42 -14.75 10.28
N PRO A 284 14.33 -14.18 9.76
CA PRO A 284 13.71 -14.63 8.52
C PRO A 284 14.63 -14.38 7.31
N VAL A 285 14.57 -15.27 6.34
CA VAL A 285 15.31 -15.13 5.07
C VAL A 285 14.94 -13.83 4.35
N GLY A 286 13.64 -13.45 4.38
CA GLY A 286 13.16 -12.22 3.79
C GLY A 286 13.86 -10.96 4.32
N LEU A 287 14.14 -10.91 5.63
CA LEU A 287 14.82 -9.78 6.26
C LEU A 287 16.28 -9.62 5.78
N LEU A 288 16.96 -10.73 5.55
CA LEU A 288 18.32 -10.70 4.99
C LEU A 288 18.30 -10.18 3.56
N SER A 289 17.40 -10.69 2.72
CA SER A 289 17.25 -10.22 1.34
C SER A 289 16.94 -8.73 1.28
N GLU A 290 16.04 -8.26 2.14
CA GLU A 290 15.69 -6.85 2.29
C GLU A 290 16.89 -5.98 2.68
N THR A 291 17.67 -6.44 3.66
CA THR A 291 18.88 -5.74 4.12
C THR A 291 19.93 -5.62 3.00
N TYR A 292 20.13 -6.68 2.23
CA TYR A 292 21.05 -6.65 1.10
C TYR A 292 20.59 -5.74 -0.02
N GLU A 293 19.29 -5.77 -0.36
CA GLU A 293 18.75 -4.93 -1.40
C GLU A 293 18.88 -3.44 -1.03
N GLU A 294 18.54 -3.08 0.21
CA GLU A 294 18.71 -1.72 0.71
C GLU A 294 20.19 -1.28 0.74
N LEU A 295 21.12 -2.18 1.08
CA LEU A 295 22.55 -1.93 1.02
C LEU A 295 23.01 -1.60 -0.40
N MET A 296 22.59 -2.39 -1.39
CA MET A 296 22.86 -2.14 -2.81
C MET A 296 22.41 -0.75 -3.23
N TYR A 297 21.17 -0.36 -2.87
CA TYR A 297 20.65 0.95 -3.20
C TYR A 297 21.40 2.11 -2.55
N ARG A 298 21.90 1.91 -1.34
CA ARG A 298 22.65 2.96 -0.65
C ARG A 298 24.00 3.20 -1.30
N PHE A 299 24.66 2.16 -1.75
CA PHE A 299 26.00 2.26 -2.35
C PHE A 299 25.99 2.66 -3.83
N ASP A 300 24.88 2.45 -4.54
CA ASP A 300 24.70 2.84 -5.93
C ASP A 300 23.56 3.86 -6.11
N ALA A 301 23.83 5.12 -5.70
CA ALA A 301 22.87 6.21 -5.82
C ALA A 301 22.52 6.56 -7.27
N GLU A 302 23.34 6.22 -8.24
CA GLU A 302 23.13 6.48 -9.67
C GLU A 302 22.21 5.40 -10.28
N ALA A 303 22.40 4.14 -9.92
CA ALA A 303 21.48 3.06 -10.25
C ALA A 303 20.08 3.34 -9.68
N ARG A 304 19.98 3.81 -8.44
CA ARG A 304 18.72 4.19 -7.80
C ARG A 304 17.90 5.20 -8.60
N ARG A 305 18.54 6.24 -9.17
CA ARG A 305 17.84 7.27 -9.95
C ARG A 305 17.38 6.76 -11.31
N ASN A 306 18.11 5.82 -11.90
CA ASN A 306 17.92 5.40 -13.28
C ASN A 306 17.04 4.14 -13.41
N THR A 307 16.97 3.29 -12.40
CA THR A 307 16.25 1.99 -12.47
C THR A 307 14.93 1.95 -11.73
N SER A 308 14.60 2.97 -10.91
CA SER A 308 13.29 3.09 -10.21
C SER A 308 12.89 1.85 -9.40
N VAL A 309 13.85 1.15 -8.82
CA VAL A 309 13.57 -0.04 -8.07
C VAL A 309 13.01 0.36 -6.70
N TYR A 310 11.76 0.02 -6.44
CA TYR A 310 11.13 0.14 -5.14
C TYR A 310 11.10 -1.25 -4.50
N TYR A 311 11.67 -1.33 -3.31
CA TYR A 311 11.59 -2.55 -2.49
C TYR A 311 10.12 -2.91 -2.22
N THR A 312 9.79 -4.20 -2.41
CA THR A 312 8.45 -4.72 -2.08
C THR A 312 8.51 -5.37 -0.70
N PRO A 313 7.72 -4.90 0.28
CA PRO A 313 7.65 -5.56 1.58
C PRO A 313 7.19 -7.01 1.47
N SER A 314 7.80 -7.90 2.24
CA SER A 314 7.50 -9.33 2.20
C SER A 314 6.01 -9.64 2.42
N HIS A 315 5.36 -8.95 3.36
CA HIS A 315 3.94 -9.14 3.63
C HIS A 315 3.03 -8.77 2.45
N ILE A 316 3.42 -7.79 1.61
CA ILE A 316 2.69 -7.45 0.36
C ILE A 316 2.89 -8.57 -0.67
N ALA A 317 4.12 -9.06 -0.84
CA ALA A 317 4.40 -10.16 -1.76
C ALA A 317 3.69 -11.45 -1.34
N GLU A 318 3.71 -11.79 -0.06
CA GLU A 318 3.02 -12.94 0.51
C GLU A 318 1.50 -12.85 0.29
N TYR A 319 0.90 -11.69 0.58
CA TYR A 319 -0.52 -11.44 0.32
C TYR A 319 -0.86 -11.62 -1.16
N MET A 320 -0.10 -11.02 -2.05
CA MET A 320 -0.36 -11.11 -3.49
C MET A 320 -0.26 -12.52 -4.02
N VAL A 321 0.75 -13.28 -3.59
CA VAL A 321 0.93 -14.68 -4.01
C VAL A 321 -0.16 -15.57 -3.42
N ALA A 322 -0.50 -15.41 -2.15
CA ALA A 322 -1.55 -16.18 -1.49
C ALA A 322 -2.90 -15.97 -2.17
N GLU A 323 -3.28 -14.71 -2.43
CA GLU A 323 -4.52 -14.36 -3.11
C GLU A 323 -4.54 -14.89 -4.56
N ALA A 324 -3.45 -14.70 -5.30
CA ALA A 324 -3.36 -15.19 -6.68
C ALA A 324 -3.42 -16.72 -6.79
N LEU A 325 -2.92 -17.45 -5.81
CA LEU A 325 -2.98 -18.91 -5.77
C LEU A 325 -4.23 -19.47 -5.07
N TYR A 326 -5.05 -18.61 -4.44
CA TYR A 326 -6.28 -19.05 -3.80
C TYR A 326 -7.26 -19.64 -4.82
N GLY A 327 -7.73 -20.87 -4.58
CA GLY A 327 -8.63 -21.57 -5.49
C GLY A 327 -8.07 -21.86 -6.90
N HIS A 328 -6.75 -21.71 -7.12
CA HIS A 328 -6.16 -21.99 -8.43
C HIS A 328 -6.15 -23.49 -8.76
N SER A 329 -6.57 -23.86 -9.97
CA SER A 329 -6.79 -25.25 -10.39
C SER A 329 -5.55 -26.16 -10.35
N LYS A 330 -4.35 -25.58 -10.48
CA LYS A 330 -3.07 -26.30 -10.41
C LYS A 330 -2.57 -26.49 -8.96
N GLY A 331 -3.17 -25.79 -7.99
CA GLY A 331 -2.79 -25.91 -6.58
C GLY A 331 -1.29 -25.73 -6.35
N SER A 332 -0.65 -26.71 -5.72
CA SER A 332 0.78 -26.72 -5.43
C SER A 332 1.69 -26.96 -6.64
N HIS A 333 1.14 -27.26 -7.82
CA HIS A 333 1.89 -27.51 -9.05
C HIS A 333 1.93 -26.31 -10.00
N ALA A 334 1.50 -25.12 -9.59
CA ALA A 334 1.53 -23.94 -10.41
C ALA A 334 2.96 -23.52 -10.75
N ARG A 335 3.18 -23.12 -12.00
CA ARG A 335 4.45 -22.54 -12.47
C ARG A 335 4.35 -21.02 -12.40
N VAL A 336 5.27 -20.37 -11.71
CA VAL A 336 5.24 -18.96 -11.36
C VAL A 336 6.36 -18.19 -12.06
N LEU A 337 6.04 -17.01 -12.62
CA LEU A 337 7.00 -16.05 -13.16
C LEU A 337 6.93 -14.75 -12.37
N ASP A 338 8.10 -14.24 -12.00
CA ASP A 338 8.29 -12.83 -11.65
C ASP A 338 9.07 -12.14 -12.77
N PRO A 339 8.45 -11.23 -13.55
CA PRO A 339 9.06 -10.64 -14.74
C PRO A 339 10.06 -9.50 -14.43
N ALA A 340 10.23 -9.11 -13.17
CA ALA A 340 11.18 -8.11 -12.68
C ALA A 340 11.57 -8.46 -11.23
N CYS A 341 12.22 -9.61 -11.05
CA CYS A 341 12.25 -10.29 -9.77
C CYS A 341 13.10 -9.58 -8.69
N GLY A 342 13.95 -8.63 -9.05
CA GLY A 342 14.81 -7.97 -8.06
C GLY A 342 15.57 -9.00 -7.21
N ALA A 343 15.56 -8.82 -5.89
CA ALA A 343 16.15 -9.77 -4.94
C ALA A 343 15.25 -11.00 -4.65
N GLY A 344 14.17 -11.21 -5.40
CA GLY A 344 13.40 -12.45 -5.41
C GLY A 344 12.30 -12.55 -4.37
N VAL A 345 11.80 -11.45 -3.80
CA VAL A 345 10.78 -11.46 -2.74
C VAL A 345 9.51 -12.22 -3.14
N PHE A 346 9.00 -12.03 -4.37
CA PHE A 346 7.85 -12.77 -4.87
C PHE A 346 8.16 -14.24 -5.13
N LEU A 347 9.37 -14.56 -5.58
CA LEU A 347 9.78 -15.95 -5.80
C LEU A 347 9.89 -16.70 -4.46
N VAL A 348 10.38 -16.05 -3.42
CA VAL A 348 10.43 -16.59 -2.04
C VAL A 348 9.02 -16.82 -1.51
N ALA A 349 8.13 -15.82 -1.66
CA ALA A 349 6.74 -15.95 -1.26
C ALA A 349 6.03 -17.09 -2.02
N ALA A 350 6.26 -17.20 -3.33
CA ALA A 350 5.72 -18.29 -4.16
C ALA A 350 6.25 -19.65 -3.72
N PHE A 351 7.54 -19.75 -3.44
CA PHE A 351 8.15 -20.99 -2.96
C PHE A 351 7.51 -21.48 -1.66
N ARG A 352 7.38 -20.59 -0.68
CA ARG A 352 6.73 -20.89 0.61
C ARG A 352 5.28 -21.30 0.43
N GLN A 353 4.53 -20.55 -0.36
CA GLN A 353 3.11 -20.82 -0.60
C GLN A 353 2.87 -22.16 -1.35
N LEU A 354 3.73 -22.49 -2.32
CA LEU A 354 3.67 -23.77 -3.02
C LEU A 354 4.02 -24.94 -2.09
N ALA A 355 5.01 -24.77 -1.22
CA ALA A 355 5.37 -25.77 -0.21
C ALA A 355 4.23 -25.98 0.81
N GLU A 356 3.60 -24.91 1.28
CA GLU A 356 2.43 -24.96 2.19
C GLU A 356 1.25 -25.68 1.52
N LYS A 357 0.94 -25.35 0.26
CA LYS A 357 -0.11 -26.05 -0.52
C LYS A 357 0.22 -27.54 -0.72
N ARG A 358 1.48 -27.87 -1.02
CA ARG A 358 1.92 -29.26 -1.14
C ARG A 358 1.72 -30.01 0.17
N PHE A 359 2.02 -29.37 1.30
CA PHE A 359 1.76 -29.93 2.62
C PHE A 359 0.25 -30.15 2.84
N ALA A 360 -0.59 -29.16 2.53
CA ALA A 360 -2.04 -29.28 2.67
C ALA A 360 -2.62 -30.43 1.82
N GLU A 361 -2.08 -30.63 0.61
CA GLU A 361 -2.52 -31.71 -0.29
C GLU A 361 -2.06 -33.12 0.15
N THR A 362 -0.87 -33.24 0.74
CA THR A 362 -0.27 -34.55 1.08
C THR A 362 -0.44 -34.94 2.55
N GLY A 363 -0.84 -33.99 3.41
CA GLY A 363 -0.91 -34.16 4.88
C GLY A 363 0.47 -34.34 5.53
N SER A 364 1.56 -34.03 4.82
CA SER A 364 2.91 -34.19 5.33
C SER A 364 3.86 -33.09 4.84
N ARG A 365 4.79 -32.69 5.71
CA ARG A 365 5.77 -31.67 5.38
C ARG A 365 6.59 -32.09 4.15
N PRO A 366 6.77 -31.21 3.14
CA PRO A 366 7.55 -31.50 1.95
C PRO A 366 9.00 -31.90 2.28
N ASP A 367 9.47 -32.97 1.69
CA ASP A 367 10.87 -33.41 1.80
C ASP A 367 11.79 -32.58 0.88
N ARG A 368 13.09 -32.77 1.02
CA ARG A 368 14.11 -32.10 0.20
C ARG A 368 13.88 -32.28 -1.31
N ARG A 369 13.45 -33.46 -1.76
CA ARG A 369 13.20 -33.71 -3.17
C ARG A 369 12.05 -32.87 -3.72
N VAL A 370 10.97 -32.80 -2.98
CA VAL A 370 9.80 -31.96 -3.32
C VAL A 370 10.18 -30.49 -3.32
N LEU A 371 10.92 -30.02 -2.31
CA LEU A 371 11.40 -28.64 -2.26
C LEU A 371 12.29 -28.29 -3.45
N ARG A 372 13.18 -29.22 -3.87
CA ARG A 372 14.02 -29.03 -5.05
C ARG A 372 13.21 -29.02 -6.35
N GLU A 373 12.16 -29.85 -6.45
CA GLU A 373 11.24 -29.84 -7.59
C GLU A 373 10.54 -28.48 -7.72
N ILE A 374 10.01 -27.94 -6.62
CA ILE A 374 9.39 -26.60 -6.60
C ILE A 374 10.41 -25.54 -7.04
N LEU A 375 11.58 -25.50 -6.40
CA LEU A 375 12.60 -24.50 -6.67
C LEU A 375 13.07 -24.51 -8.14
N ASN A 376 13.37 -25.68 -8.69
CA ASN A 376 14.02 -25.78 -9.98
C ASN A 376 13.06 -25.80 -11.17
N ASN A 377 11.78 -26.19 -10.98
CA ASN A 377 10.85 -26.45 -12.10
C ASN A 377 9.62 -25.54 -12.09
N GLN A 378 9.27 -24.95 -10.94
CA GLN A 378 8.04 -24.18 -10.82
C GLN A 378 8.29 -22.66 -10.75
N LEU A 379 9.50 -22.22 -10.41
CA LEU A 379 9.84 -20.81 -10.25
C LEU A 379 10.69 -20.31 -11.42
N VAL A 380 10.39 -19.10 -11.90
CA VAL A 380 11.21 -18.36 -12.89
C VAL A 380 11.20 -16.88 -12.52
N GLY A 381 12.37 -16.25 -12.55
CA GLY A 381 12.54 -14.83 -12.37
C GLY A 381 13.30 -14.20 -13.51
N PHE A 382 12.84 -13.09 -14.03
CA PHE A 382 13.54 -12.26 -15.00
C PHE A 382 14.10 -11.02 -14.31
N ASP A 383 15.35 -10.67 -14.57
CA ASP A 383 15.89 -9.38 -14.19
C ASP A 383 17.05 -8.98 -15.11
N ILE A 384 17.24 -7.68 -15.32
CA ILE A 384 18.38 -7.11 -16.06
C ILE A 384 19.62 -6.97 -15.18
N ASN A 385 19.42 -6.91 -13.85
CA ASN A 385 20.50 -6.65 -12.89
C ASN A 385 21.10 -7.96 -12.36
N THR A 386 22.37 -8.18 -12.67
CA THR A 386 23.10 -9.38 -12.22
C THR A 386 23.17 -9.48 -10.69
N HIS A 387 23.35 -8.36 -9.99
CA HIS A 387 23.40 -8.37 -8.52
C HIS A 387 22.07 -8.75 -7.91
N ALA A 388 20.96 -8.20 -8.43
CA ALA A 388 19.62 -8.57 -8.00
C ALA A 388 19.36 -10.07 -8.18
N ARG A 389 19.70 -10.65 -9.36
CA ARG A 389 19.58 -12.09 -9.59
C ARG A 389 20.44 -12.93 -8.62
N THR A 390 21.65 -12.45 -8.29
CA THR A 390 22.50 -13.12 -7.30
C THR A 390 21.85 -13.12 -5.92
N LEU A 391 21.24 -12.02 -5.50
CA LEU A 391 20.48 -11.95 -4.25
C LEU A 391 19.25 -12.84 -4.25
N ALA A 392 18.53 -12.89 -5.36
CA ALA A 392 17.39 -13.79 -5.53
C ALA A 392 17.81 -15.28 -5.41
N ALA A 393 18.96 -15.65 -5.99
CA ALA A 393 19.51 -17.00 -5.84
C ALA A 393 19.81 -17.32 -4.37
N LEU A 394 20.45 -16.39 -3.67
CA LEU A 394 20.75 -16.52 -2.25
C LEU A 394 19.47 -16.70 -1.42
N ALA A 395 18.47 -15.84 -1.62
CA ALA A 395 17.18 -15.91 -0.92
C ALA A 395 16.46 -17.25 -1.15
N LEU A 396 16.48 -17.75 -2.37
CA LEU A 396 15.86 -19.04 -2.73
C LEU A 396 16.62 -20.22 -2.11
N TYR A 397 17.95 -20.20 -2.09
CA TYR A 397 18.74 -21.24 -1.42
C TYR A 397 18.48 -21.27 0.09
N LEU A 398 18.47 -20.09 0.73
CA LEU A 398 18.16 -19.96 2.15
C LEU A 398 16.75 -20.46 2.49
N THR A 399 15.77 -20.12 1.66
CA THR A 399 14.38 -20.59 1.83
C THR A 399 14.31 -22.12 1.69
N ALA A 400 15.02 -22.69 0.73
CA ALA A 400 15.08 -24.15 0.56
C ALA A 400 15.70 -24.85 1.78
N LEU A 401 16.74 -24.25 2.39
CA LEU A 401 17.35 -24.76 3.61
C LEU A 401 16.44 -24.64 4.83
N GLU A 402 15.73 -23.54 4.95
CA GLU A 402 14.80 -23.29 6.06
C GLU A 402 13.60 -24.24 6.03
N LEU A 403 13.06 -24.53 4.85
CA LEU A 403 11.93 -25.43 4.67
C LEU A 403 12.35 -26.92 4.75
N ASP A 404 13.61 -27.25 4.51
CA ASP A 404 14.11 -28.64 4.55
C ASP A 404 13.97 -29.24 5.95
N PRO A 405 13.22 -30.34 6.12
CA PRO A 405 13.08 -30.99 7.42
C PRO A 405 14.38 -31.63 7.93
N ALA A 406 15.37 -31.83 7.08
CA ALA A 406 16.65 -32.43 7.44
C ALA A 406 17.82 -31.71 6.74
N PRO A 407 18.14 -30.46 7.10
CA PRO A 407 19.12 -29.63 6.41
C PRO A 407 20.58 -30.05 6.62
N THR A 408 20.83 -31.13 7.32
CA THR A 408 22.17 -31.68 7.61
C THR A 408 22.32 -33.11 7.05
N PRO A 409 23.51 -33.58 6.66
CA PRO A 409 24.76 -32.83 6.62
C PRO A 409 24.86 -31.86 5.44
N VAL A 410 25.60 -30.75 5.65
CA VAL A 410 25.70 -29.64 4.67
C VAL A 410 26.32 -30.11 3.36
N GLU A 411 27.24 -31.08 3.39
CA GLU A 411 27.89 -31.65 2.21
C GLU A 411 26.92 -32.35 1.27
N ALA A 412 25.79 -32.82 1.78
CA ALA A 412 24.68 -33.38 0.98
C ALA A 412 23.75 -32.35 0.38
N LEU A 413 23.98 -31.05 0.64
CA LEU A 413 23.11 -29.95 0.22
C LEU A 413 23.52 -29.30 -1.11
N THR A 414 24.33 -29.93 -1.95
CA THR A 414 24.69 -29.34 -3.25
C THR A 414 23.45 -28.87 -4.01
N PHE A 415 23.41 -27.57 -4.30
CA PHE A 415 22.34 -26.95 -5.05
C PHE A 415 22.64 -26.98 -6.55
N GLU A 416 21.62 -27.09 -7.38
CA GLU A 416 21.75 -26.84 -8.82
C GLU A 416 21.89 -25.34 -9.07
N LYS A 417 22.61 -24.99 -10.14
CA LYS A 417 22.76 -23.57 -10.53
C LYS A 417 21.41 -23.00 -10.92
N LEU A 418 21.01 -21.88 -10.26
CA LEU A 418 19.76 -21.20 -10.55
C LEU A 418 19.89 -20.21 -11.71
N GLU A 419 21.08 -19.59 -11.89
CA GLU A 419 21.34 -18.67 -12.99
C GLU A 419 21.22 -19.36 -14.36
N GLY A 420 20.44 -18.80 -15.27
CA GLY A 420 20.16 -19.31 -16.60
C GLY A 420 19.08 -20.42 -16.63
N ARG A 421 18.55 -20.84 -15.48
CA ARG A 421 17.49 -21.85 -15.39
C ARG A 421 16.24 -21.34 -14.67
N VAL A 422 16.40 -20.81 -13.48
CA VAL A 422 15.36 -20.21 -12.64
C VAL A 422 15.45 -18.70 -12.74
N LEU A 423 16.64 -18.15 -12.67
CA LEU A 423 16.91 -16.71 -12.76
C LEU A 423 17.53 -16.41 -14.13
N ILE A 424 16.77 -15.69 -14.94
CA ILE A 424 17.10 -15.45 -16.35
C ILE A 424 17.57 -14.01 -16.53
N ASP A 425 18.73 -13.88 -17.15
CA ASP A 425 19.22 -12.58 -17.61
C ASP A 425 18.43 -12.10 -18.80
N VAL A 426 17.77 -10.95 -18.64
CA VAL A 426 16.99 -10.29 -19.71
C VAL A 426 17.56 -8.92 -20.07
N ALA A 427 18.83 -8.66 -19.72
CA ALA A 427 19.56 -7.50 -20.21
C ALA A 427 19.75 -7.61 -21.74
N ASP A 428 19.67 -6.46 -22.41
CA ASP A 428 19.91 -6.41 -23.86
C ASP A 428 21.39 -6.74 -24.14
N PRO A 429 21.70 -7.80 -24.91
CA PRO A 429 23.08 -8.18 -25.20
C PRO A 429 23.88 -7.14 -25.99
N GLU A 430 23.20 -6.25 -26.73
CA GLU A 430 23.83 -5.21 -27.53
C GLU A 430 23.98 -3.87 -26.76
N ALA A 431 23.41 -3.78 -25.54
CA ALA A 431 23.54 -2.58 -24.74
C ALA A 431 24.93 -2.45 -24.13
N ASP A 432 25.51 -1.25 -24.20
CA ASP A 432 26.76 -0.93 -23.51
C ASP A 432 26.58 -1.06 -22.00
N THR A 433 27.18 -2.12 -21.43
CA THR A 433 27.04 -2.49 -20.02
C THR A 433 27.70 -1.50 -19.04
N LEU A 434 28.50 -0.55 -19.56
CA LEU A 434 29.17 0.47 -18.75
C LEU A 434 28.27 1.67 -18.38
N THR A 435 27.11 1.78 -19.00
CA THR A 435 26.13 2.84 -18.67
C THR A 435 24.84 2.21 -18.19
N ILE A 436 24.45 2.48 -16.96
CA ILE A 436 23.14 2.09 -16.41
C ILE A 436 22.06 2.88 -17.16
N ARG A 437 21.54 2.27 -18.23
CA ARG A 437 20.46 2.83 -19.05
C ARG A 437 19.19 2.02 -18.81
N PRO A 438 18.01 2.66 -18.76
CA PRO A 438 16.75 1.91 -18.87
C PRO A 438 16.74 1.06 -20.13
N MET A 439 16.46 -0.22 -19.95
CA MET A 439 16.43 -1.23 -21.01
C MET A 439 15.00 -1.77 -21.18
N ALA A 440 14.74 -2.37 -22.33
CA ALA A 440 13.47 -3.08 -22.54
C ALA A 440 13.29 -4.29 -21.60
N GLY A 441 14.40 -4.87 -21.15
CA GLY A 441 14.39 -5.98 -20.20
C GLY A 441 13.49 -7.13 -20.64
N SER A 442 12.62 -7.60 -19.76
CA SER A 442 11.63 -8.66 -20.02
C SER A 442 10.67 -8.36 -21.17
N LEU A 443 10.48 -7.09 -21.53
CA LEU A 443 9.65 -6.66 -22.66
C LEU A 443 10.43 -6.61 -23.97
N GLY A 444 11.75 -6.87 -23.95
CA GLY A 444 12.62 -6.88 -25.12
C GLY A 444 12.35 -8.07 -26.06
N LYS A 445 12.77 -7.89 -27.32
CA LYS A 445 12.61 -8.94 -28.35
C LYS A 445 13.51 -10.16 -28.14
N HIS A 446 14.56 -10.01 -27.33
CA HIS A 446 15.52 -11.08 -27.03
C HIS A 446 15.04 -12.10 -26.00
N VAL A 447 13.92 -11.81 -25.30
CA VAL A 447 13.33 -12.78 -24.36
C VAL A 447 12.83 -14.01 -25.10
N PRO A 448 13.29 -15.23 -24.75
CA PRO A 448 12.96 -16.44 -25.48
C PRO A 448 11.46 -16.72 -25.56
N GLU A 449 10.97 -17.09 -26.75
CA GLU A 449 9.54 -17.39 -26.97
C GLU A 449 9.00 -18.55 -26.15
N ILE A 450 9.87 -19.42 -25.65
CA ILE A 450 9.47 -20.57 -24.80
C ILE A 450 8.74 -20.15 -23.52
N TYR A 451 8.89 -18.89 -23.11
CA TYR A 451 8.22 -18.35 -21.94
C TYR A 451 6.81 -17.81 -22.25
N ARG A 452 6.44 -17.70 -23.51
CA ARG A 452 5.09 -17.26 -23.92
C ARG A 452 4.05 -18.29 -23.54
N GLY A 453 3.01 -17.88 -22.82
CA GLY A 453 1.93 -18.77 -22.36
C GLY A 453 2.44 -19.94 -21.51
N ALA A 454 3.53 -19.74 -20.76
CA ALA A 454 4.21 -20.84 -20.06
C ALA A 454 3.87 -20.92 -18.57
N PHE A 455 3.26 -19.87 -18.00
CA PHE A 455 3.11 -19.72 -16.55
C PHE A 455 1.64 -19.79 -16.12
N ASP A 456 1.41 -20.46 -15.00
CA ASP A 456 0.11 -20.53 -14.35
C ASP A 456 -0.16 -19.24 -13.54
N LEU A 457 0.90 -18.60 -13.03
CA LEU A 457 0.87 -17.31 -12.35
C LEU A 457 2.02 -16.41 -12.82
N VAL A 458 1.69 -15.16 -13.16
CA VAL A 458 2.66 -14.06 -13.32
C VAL A 458 2.45 -13.09 -12.19
N VAL A 459 3.47 -12.91 -11.33
CA VAL A 459 3.39 -12.04 -10.16
C VAL A 459 4.66 -11.20 -10.03
N GLY A 460 4.55 -9.95 -9.64
CA GLY A 460 5.74 -9.10 -9.50
C GLY A 460 5.42 -7.63 -9.25
N ASN A 461 6.48 -6.86 -9.09
CA ASN A 461 6.43 -5.41 -8.94
C ASN A 461 7.30 -4.75 -10.02
N PRO A 462 6.73 -4.44 -11.21
CA PRO A 462 7.47 -3.80 -12.29
C PRO A 462 7.87 -2.34 -11.93
N PRO A 463 8.85 -1.75 -12.65
CA PRO A 463 9.28 -0.37 -12.39
C PRO A 463 8.17 0.66 -12.62
N TRP A 464 8.09 1.70 -11.75
CA TRP A 464 7.01 2.71 -11.75
C TRP A 464 7.43 4.09 -12.23
N THR A 465 8.72 4.36 -12.41
CA THR A 465 9.20 5.70 -12.77
C THR A 465 9.10 5.95 -14.26
N SER A 466 8.58 7.13 -14.60
CA SER A 466 8.52 7.59 -16.00
C SER A 466 9.91 7.70 -16.61
N LEU A 467 10.10 7.18 -17.81
CA LEU A 467 11.32 7.35 -18.58
C LEU A 467 11.54 8.82 -18.93
N THR A 468 12.77 9.30 -18.77
CA THR A 468 13.13 10.65 -19.20
C THR A 468 13.07 10.78 -20.72
N PRO A 469 12.96 12.01 -21.27
CA PRO A 469 12.95 12.23 -22.73
C PRO A 469 14.15 11.65 -23.49
N ALA A 470 15.27 11.43 -22.79
CA ALA A 470 16.47 10.79 -23.38
C ALA A 470 16.23 9.31 -23.76
N TYR A 471 15.26 8.63 -23.14
CA TYR A 471 14.96 7.21 -23.36
C TYR A 471 13.68 6.96 -24.17
N LYS A 472 13.40 7.83 -25.15
CA LYS A 472 12.24 7.69 -26.04
C LYS A 472 12.22 6.39 -26.84
N GLU A 473 13.39 5.84 -27.17
CA GLU A 473 13.52 4.58 -27.90
C GLU A 473 13.00 3.39 -27.08
N VAL A 474 13.28 3.38 -25.79
CA VAL A 474 12.76 2.33 -24.87
C VAL A 474 11.24 2.44 -24.73
N ASP A 475 10.70 3.65 -24.61
CA ASP A 475 9.24 3.86 -24.58
C ASP A 475 8.57 3.45 -25.90
N HIS A 476 9.24 3.65 -27.03
CA HIS A 476 8.77 3.13 -28.31
C HIS A 476 8.73 1.59 -28.33
N ILE A 477 9.79 0.92 -27.86
CA ILE A 477 9.81 -0.55 -27.74
C ILE A 477 8.66 -1.04 -26.87
N PHE A 478 8.40 -0.39 -25.74
CA PHE A 478 7.28 -0.72 -24.85
C PHE A 478 5.93 -0.56 -25.56
N THR A 479 5.74 0.55 -26.27
CA THR A 479 4.49 0.81 -26.99
C THR A 479 4.26 -0.24 -28.10
N GLU A 480 5.30 -0.54 -28.91
CA GLU A 480 5.22 -1.56 -29.96
C GLU A 480 4.95 -2.95 -29.38
N ARG A 481 5.59 -3.31 -28.27
CA ARG A 481 5.33 -4.59 -27.59
C ARG A 481 3.88 -4.72 -27.14
N CYS A 482 3.30 -3.66 -26.55
CA CYS A 482 1.88 -3.65 -26.19
C CYS A 482 0.98 -3.85 -27.43
N ARG A 483 1.28 -3.19 -28.53
CA ARG A 483 0.54 -3.32 -29.81
C ARG A 483 0.64 -4.73 -30.40
N GLU A 484 1.82 -5.33 -30.39
CA GLU A 484 2.03 -6.70 -30.82
C GLU A 484 1.19 -7.70 -30.01
N ILE A 485 1.17 -7.52 -28.67
CA ILE A 485 0.38 -8.37 -27.78
C ILE A 485 -1.12 -8.17 -28.04
N ALA A 486 -1.56 -6.93 -28.19
CA ALA A 486 -2.96 -6.63 -28.54
C ALA A 486 -3.38 -7.27 -29.87
N LEU A 487 -2.52 -7.22 -30.89
CA LEU A 487 -2.78 -7.89 -32.18
C LEU A 487 -2.91 -9.40 -32.02
N ARG A 488 -2.01 -10.06 -31.26
CA ARG A 488 -2.09 -11.49 -30.99
C ARG A 488 -3.37 -11.89 -30.25
N ARG A 489 -3.93 -10.99 -29.44
CA ARG A 489 -5.21 -11.18 -28.75
C ARG A 489 -6.43 -10.84 -29.62
N GLY A 490 -6.24 -10.46 -30.88
CA GLY A 490 -7.32 -10.08 -31.79
C GLY A 490 -7.87 -8.67 -31.60
N LEU A 491 -7.19 -7.82 -30.82
CA LEU A 491 -7.63 -6.48 -30.44
C LEU A 491 -7.07 -5.42 -31.40
N VAL A 492 -7.47 -5.49 -32.67
CA VAL A 492 -6.92 -4.67 -33.77
C VAL A 492 -7.05 -3.16 -33.50
N ASP A 493 -8.21 -2.70 -33.07
CA ASP A 493 -8.47 -1.28 -32.80
C ASP A 493 -7.57 -0.74 -31.67
N ILE A 494 -7.38 -1.55 -30.61
CA ILE A 494 -6.49 -1.19 -29.50
C ILE A 494 -5.05 -1.14 -30.01
N ALA A 495 -4.61 -2.15 -30.75
CA ALA A 495 -3.26 -2.23 -31.29
C ALA A 495 -2.90 -1.00 -32.15
N GLN A 496 -3.83 -0.50 -32.96
CA GLN A 496 -3.59 0.67 -33.81
C GLN A 496 -3.50 1.97 -33.01
N LYS A 497 -4.24 2.12 -31.92
CA LYS A 497 -4.42 3.39 -31.19
C LYS A 497 -3.64 3.47 -29.88
N TYR A 498 -3.15 2.33 -29.35
CA TYR A 498 -2.48 2.30 -28.06
C TYR A 498 -1.24 3.19 -28.02
N ARG A 499 -1.14 3.98 -26.96
CA ARG A 499 0.05 4.76 -26.59
C ARG A 499 0.31 4.56 -25.10
N ASN A 500 1.58 4.37 -24.75
CA ASN A 500 1.96 4.27 -23.36
C ASN A 500 1.86 5.66 -22.69
N PRO A 501 1.00 5.84 -21.64
CA PRO A 501 0.85 7.16 -21.03
C PRO A 501 2.05 7.48 -20.14
N ASP A 502 2.51 8.75 -20.22
CA ASP A 502 3.58 9.32 -19.38
C ASP A 502 4.91 8.57 -19.40
N ARG A 503 5.11 7.66 -20.36
CA ARG A 503 6.31 6.83 -20.48
C ARG A 503 6.63 6.01 -19.23
N VAL A 504 5.61 5.53 -18.51
CA VAL A 504 5.75 4.65 -17.35
C VAL A 504 5.75 3.21 -17.83
N PRO A 505 6.69 2.36 -17.38
CA PRO A 505 6.77 0.97 -17.84
C PRO A 505 5.74 0.03 -17.22
N ASP A 506 5.03 0.41 -16.18
CA ASP A 506 4.09 -0.43 -15.41
C ASP A 506 2.98 -1.07 -16.28
N LEU A 507 2.27 -0.29 -17.10
CA LEU A 507 1.23 -0.83 -18.00
C LEU A 507 1.80 -1.74 -19.11
N PRO A 508 2.95 -1.45 -19.76
CA PRO A 508 3.64 -2.42 -20.60
C PRO A 508 3.88 -3.77 -19.95
N PHE A 509 4.21 -3.83 -18.65
CA PHE A 509 4.33 -5.10 -17.93
C PHE A 509 3.00 -5.83 -17.74
N VAL A 510 1.87 -5.11 -17.60
CA VAL A 510 0.54 -5.76 -17.63
C VAL A 510 0.31 -6.45 -18.96
N TRP A 511 0.64 -5.79 -20.10
CA TRP A 511 0.59 -6.41 -21.41
C TRP A 511 1.54 -7.59 -21.52
N GLY A 512 2.77 -7.47 -21.04
CA GLY A 512 3.74 -8.57 -20.99
C GLY A 512 3.21 -9.76 -20.19
N ALA A 513 2.58 -9.52 -19.04
CA ALA A 513 1.97 -10.57 -18.22
C ALA A 513 0.89 -11.35 -18.97
N MET A 514 0.10 -10.68 -19.82
CA MET A 514 -0.87 -11.35 -20.68
C MET A 514 -0.22 -12.27 -21.72
N ASP A 515 1.01 -11.99 -22.13
CA ASP A 515 1.77 -12.79 -23.09
C ASP A 515 2.47 -13.99 -22.43
N TRP A 516 2.95 -13.84 -21.19
CA TRP A 516 3.65 -14.89 -20.44
C TRP A 516 2.72 -15.87 -19.75
N ALA A 517 1.60 -15.39 -19.23
CA ALA A 517 0.62 -16.26 -18.57
C ALA A 517 -0.09 -17.17 -19.59
N LYS A 518 -0.37 -18.41 -19.18
CA LYS A 518 -1.25 -19.33 -19.92
C LYS A 518 -2.64 -18.71 -20.13
N PRO A 519 -3.40 -19.12 -21.14
CA PRO A 519 -4.83 -18.82 -21.20
C PRO A 519 -5.51 -19.29 -19.89
N GLY A 520 -6.23 -18.38 -19.21
CA GLY A 520 -6.83 -18.65 -17.90
C GLY A 520 -5.83 -18.71 -16.72
N GLY A 521 -4.54 -18.48 -16.97
CA GLY A 521 -3.54 -18.29 -15.91
C GLY A 521 -3.76 -16.97 -15.18
N ARG A 522 -3.24 -16.85 -13.95
CA ARG A 522 -3.43 -15.67 -13.10
C ARG A 522 -2.33 -14.64 -13.26
N ILE A 523 -2.70 -13.40 -13.09
CA ILE A 523 -1.80 -12.23 -13.11
C ILE A 523 -2.02 -11.46 -11.82
N ALA A 524 -0.92 -11.16 -11.09
CA ALA A 524 -0.96 -10.34 -9.89
C ALA A 524 0.23 -9.35 -9.91
N LEU A 525 -0.03 -8.07 -10.15
CA LEU A 525 1.01 -7.06 -10.30
C LEU A 525 0.80 -5.90 -9.33
N ALA A 526 1.90 -5.47 -8.69
CA ALA A 526 1.95 -4.24 -7.93
C ALA A 526 2.32 -3.10 -8.88
N LEU A 527 1.46 -2.11 -9.01
CA LEU A 527 1.56 -1.03 -10.00
C LEU A 527 1.50 0.34 -9.32
N ALA A 528 2.01 1.36 -10.00
CA ALA A 528 1.77 2.74 -9.59
C ALA A 528 0.27 3.04 -9.66
N GLY A 529 -0.39 3.35 -8.55
CA GLY A 529 -1.85 3.56 -8.51
C GLY A 529 -2.37 4.72 -9.38
N ARG A 530 -1.47 5.55 -9.90
CA ARG A 530 -1.82 6.70 -10.75
C ARG A 530 -2.64 6.32 -11.98
N TRP A 531 -2.39 5.18 -12.61
CA TRP A 531 -3.09 4.78 -13.83
C TRP A 531 -4.60 4.61 -13.61
N LEU A 532 -5.02 4.26 -12.41
CA LEU A 532 -6.44 4.15 -12.03
C LEU A 532 -7.17 5.49 -12.09
N PHE A 533 -6.44 6.60 -11.90
CA PHE A 533 -7.01 7.92 -11.68
C PHE A 533 -6.67 8.93 -12.78
N LYS A 534 -5.93 8.54 -13.83
CA LYS A 534 -5.59 9.44 -14.92
C LYS A 534 -6.83 9.85 -15.72
N MET A 535 -7.09 11.17 -15.75
CA MET A 535 -8.19 11.76 -16.50
C MET A 535 -7.77 12.29 -17.87
N SER A 536 -6.44 12.29 -18.20
CA SER A 536 -5.99 12.66 -19.52
C SER A 536 -6.51 11.68 -20.59
N PRO A 537 -6.79 12.13 -21.85
CA PRO A 537 -7.31 11.25 -22.89
C PRO A 537 -6.44 10.01 -23.13
N ALA A 538 -5.11 10.17 -23.12
CA ALA A 538 -4.18 9.06 -23.28
C ALA A 538 -4.19 8.10 -22.06
N GLY A 539 -4.26 8.63 -20.84
CA GLY A 539 -4.33 7.83 -19.62
C GLY A 539 -5.63 7.04 -19.52
N PHE A 540 -6.74 7.68 -19.85
CA PHE A 540 -8.04 7.00 -19.87
C PHE A 540 -8.11 5.94 -20.98
N ALA A 541 -7.62 6.24 -22.18
CA ALA A 541 -7.57 5.28 -23.29
C ALA A 541 -6.73 4.03 -22.94
N ALA A 542 -5.58 4.22 -22.26
CA ALA A 542 -4.74 3.11 -21.83
C ALA A 542 -5.44 2.26 -20.77
N ARG A 543 -6.10 2.88 -19.78
CA ARG A 543 -6.91 2.15 -18.77
C ARG A 543 -8.07 1.38 -19.41
N LYS A 544 -8.81 2.03 -20.30
CA LYS A 544 -9.89 1.38 -21.08
C LYS A 544 -9.36 0.17 -21.88
N ALA A 545 -8.17 0.31 -22.48
CA ALA A 545 -7.53 -0.78 -23.21
C ALA A 545 -7.26 -1.99 -22.30
N ILE A 546 -6.75 -1.79 -21.08
CA ILE A 546 -6.51 -2.89 -20.11
C ILE A 546 -7.84 -3.54 -19.71
N PHE A 547 -8.86 -2.77 -19.30
CA PHE A 547 -10.14 -3.31 -18.86
C PHE A 547 -10.90 -4.06 -19.98
N ASN A 548 -10.68 -3.72 -21.25
CA ASN A 548 -11.26 -4.44 -22.36
C ASN A 548 -10.44 -5.67 -22.80
N SER A 549 -9.18 -5.74 -22.40
CA SER A 549 -8.24 -6.79 -22.86
C SER A 549 -8.01 -7.87 -21.83
N LEU A 550 -8.33 -7.64 -20.56
CA LEU A 550 -7.97 -8.49 -19.45
C LEU A 550 -9.14 -8.60 -18.45
N ALA A 551 -9.49 -9.81 -18.07
CA ALA A 551 -10.50 -10.06 -17.05
C ALA A 551 -9.91 -9.76 -15.66
N VAL A 552 -9.93 -8.48 -15.27
CA VAL A 552 -9.53 -8.04 -13.93
C VAL A 552 -10.52 -8.61 -12.91
N THR A 553 -10.03 -9.26 -11.86
CA THR A 553 -10.82 -9.87 -10.79
C THR A 553 -10.77 -9.08 -9.49
N GLY A 554 -9.68 -8.36 -9.25
CA GLY A 554 -9.52 -7.57 -8.03
C GLY A 554 -8.53 -6.41 -8.20
N ILE A 555 -8.81 -5.33 -7.50
CA ILE A 555 -7.89 -4.18 -7.35
C ILE A 555 -7.89 -3.77 -5.87
N LEU A 556 -6.72 -3.88 -5.22
CA LEU A 556 -6.49 -3.23 -3.95
C LEU A 556 -5.84 -1.87 -4.22
N ASN A 557 -6.55 -0.79 -3.89
CA ASN A 557 -6.09 0.58 -4.06
C ASN A 557 -5.39 1.09 -2.80
N GLY A 558 -4.07 1.12 -2.80
CA GLY A 558 -3.24 1.58 -1.68
C GLY A 558 -2.99 3.09 -1.63
N ALA A 559 -3.75 3.91 -2.35
CA ALA A 559 -3.50 5.35 -2.44
C ALA A 559 -3.55 6.09 -1.09
N SER A 560 -4.37 5.64 -0.13
CA SER A 560 -4.41 6.18 1.23
C SER A 560 -3.22 5.75 2.09
N LEU A 561 -2.50 4.70 1.71
CA LEU A 561 -1.43 4.07 2.49
C LEU A 561 -0.03 4.57 2.14
N ARG A 562 0.09 5.53 1.22
CA ARG A 562 1.38 6.14 0.86
C ARG A 562 2.04 6.79 2.08
N GLN A 563 3.38 6.80 2.11
CA GLN A 563 4.15 7.36 3.24
C GLN A 563 3.85 6.69 4.60
N SER A 564 3.32 5.47 4.59
CA SER A 564 3.10 4.67 5.79
C SER A 564 4.11 3.52 5.87
N ARG A 565 4.13 2.81 7.00
CA ARG A 565 4.97 1.62 7.16
C ARG A 565 4.42 0.38 6.45
N VAL A 566 3.22 0.47 5.87
CA VAL A 566 2.66 -0.60 5.01
C VAL A 566 3.54 -0.80 3.78
N TRP A 567 3.99 0.30 3.17
CA TRP A 567 5.01 0.27 2.12
C TRP A 567 6.03 1.39 2.36
N PRO A 568 7.09 1.13 3.14
CA PRO A 568 8.10 2.12 3.47
C PRO A 568 8.75 2.73 2.22
N ASN A 569 9.10 4.01 2.29
CA ASN A 569 9.79 4.77 1.24
C ASN A 569 9.01 4.93 -0.08
N VAL A 570 7.71 4.60 -0.12
CA VAL A 570 6.84 4.83 -1.29
C VAL A 570 5.99 6.07 -1.07
N ASP A 571 6.32 7.14 -1.80
CA ASP A 571 5.59 8.41 -1.79
C ASP A 571 4.46 8.47 -2.82
N GLN A 572 4.42 7.50 -3.74
CA GLN A 572 3.44 7.43 -4.82
C GLN A 572 2.24 6.56 -4.40
N PRO A 573 1.04 6.85 -4.90
CA PRO A 573 -0.06 5.90 -4.83
C PRO A 573 0.34 4.58 -5.47
N PHE A 574 0.01 3.47 -4.82
CA PHE A 574 0.19 2.12 -5.38
C PHE A 574 -1.14 1.39 -5.50
N CYS A 575 -1.19 0.38 -6.33
CA CYS A 575 -2.30 -0.57 -6.37
C CYS A 575 -1.80 -1.99 -6.63
N LEU A 576 -2.55 -2.98 -6.15
CA LEU A 576 -2.34 -4.38 -6.44
C LEU A 576 -3.44 -4.81 -7.41
N LEU A 577 -3.05 -5.26 -8.60
CA LEU A 577 -3.94 -5.71 -9.66
C LEU A 577 -3.97 -7.24 -9.69
N PHE A 578 -5.16 -7.82 -9.67
CA PHE A 578 -5.39 -9.26 -9.85
C PHE A 578 -6.27 -9.49 -11.07
N ALA A 579 -5.94 -10.50 -11.88
CA ALA A 579 -6.68 -10.77 -13.10
C ALA A 579 -6.50 -12.23 -13.55
N ASP A 580 -7.46 -12.71 -14.34
CA ASP A 580 -7.36 -13.93 -15.11
C ASP A 580 -6.96 -13.61 -16.55
N ASN A 581 -5.99 -14.33 -17.13
CA ASN A 581 -5.52 -14.10 -18.48
C ASN A 581 -6.52 -14.60 -19.54
N ARG A 582 -7.63 -13.94 -19.65
CA ARG A 582 -8.64 -14.04 -20.69
C ARG A 582 -9.13 -12.66 -21.11
N LEU A 583 -9.85 -12.58 -22.20
CA LEU A 583 -10.55 -11.33 -22.56
C LEU A 583 -11.65 -11.04 -21.56
N ALA A 584 -11.87 -9.75 -21.32
CA ALA A 584 -12.97 -9.29 -20.50
C ALA A 584 -14.32 -9.54 -21.21
N GLU A 585 -15.30 -10.01 -20.47
CA GLU A 585 -16.68 -10.18 -20.88
C GLU A 585 -17.55 -9.04 -20.36
N ILE A 586 -18.72 -8.83 -20.95
CA ILE A 586 -19.58 -7.68 -20.64
C ILE A 586 -20.06 -7.68 -19.19
N ASP A 587 -20.28 -8.87 -18.63
CA ASP A 587 -20.77 -9.07 -17.27
C ASP A 587 -19.67 -9.23 -16.22
N ASP A 588 -18.41 -9.14 -16.65
CA ASP A 588 -17.28 -9.24 -15.72
C ASP A 588 -17.26 -8.10 -14.72
N GLN A 589 -17.00 -8.46 -13.47
CA GLN A 589 -16.83 -7.53 -12.36
C GLN A 589 -15.50 -7.81 -11.65
N PHE A 590 -14.94 -6.76 -11.08
CA PHE A 590 -13.81 -6.89 -10.16
C PHE A 590 -14.16 -6.35 -8.78
N ILE A 591 -13.51 -6.85 -7.78
CA ILE A 591 -13.63 -6.32 -6.42
C ILE A 591 -12.62 -5.20 -6.22
N LEU A 592 -13.12 -4.00 -5.95
CA LEU A 592 -12.30 -2.85 -5.56
C LEU A 592 -12.26 -2.75 -4.03
N VAL A 593 -11.07 -2.87 -3.46
CA VAL A 593 -10.83 -2.62 -2.04
C VAL A 593 -9.91 -1.41 -1.92
N SER A 594 -10.33 -0.41 -1.16
CA SER A 594 -9.54 0.81 -0.90
C SER A 594 -9.31 0.96 0.60
N PRO A 595 -8.25 0.34 1.17
CA PRO A 595 -7.96 0.45 2.59
C PRO A 595 -7.83 1.91 3.01
N ASP A 596 -8.59 2.30 4.03
CA ASP A 596 -8.51 3.63 4.63
C ASP A 596 -7.22 3.80 5.42
N GLU A 597 -6.71 5.04 5.48
CA GLU A 597 -5.63 5.40 6.37
C GLU A 597 -6.05 5.18 7.83
N ASP A 598 -5.28 4.36 8.53
CA ASP A 598 -5.37 4.10 9.95
C ASP A 598 -4.00 4.30 10.59
N PRO A 599 -3.73 5.47 11.20
CA PRO A 599 -2.38 5.82 11.66
C PRO A 599 -1.76 4.79 12.60
N GLU A 600 -2.57 4.17 13.47
CA GLU A 600 -2.09 3.20 14.47
C GLU A 600 -1.78 1.84 13.83
N LEU A 601 -2.66 1.36 12.98
CA LEU A 601 -2.50 0.11 12.26
C LEU A 601 -1.36 0.22 11.24
N ASN A 602 -1.35 1.32 10.46
CA ASN A 602 -0.36 1.55 9.42
C ASN A 602 1.05 1.84 9.98
N ALA A 603 1.17 2.39 11.19
CA ALA A 603 2.45 2.54 11.89
C ALA A 603 3.09 1.18 12.25
N LYS A 604 2.30 0.11 12.31
CA LYS A 604 2.77 -1.27 12.51
C LYS A 604 3.02 -2.02 11.20
N GLY A 605 2.88 -1.36 10.04
CA GLY A 605 3.00 -1.98 8.72
C GLY A 605 1.78 -2.81 8.31
N ARG A 606 0.69 -2.73 9.06
CA ARG A 606 -0.56 -3.44 8.76
C ARG A 606 -1.53 -2.53 8.02
N MET A 607 -2.42 -3.12 7.23
CA MET A 607 -3.52 -2.44 6.55
C MET A 607 -4.82 -3.21 6.79
N ARG A 608 -5.94 -2.50 6.74
CA ARG A 608 -7.26 -3.10 6.85
C ARG A 608 -7.71 -3.58 5.47
N ILE A 609 -7.81 -4.88 5.28
CA ILE A 609 -8.46 -5.47 4.11
C ILE A 609 -9.79 -6.02 4.60
N ASP A 610 -10.86 -5.30 4.34
CA ASP A 610 -12.17 -5.59 4.88
C ASP A 610 -13.15 -5.94 3.76
N ALA A 611 -13.77 -7.11 3.86
CA ALA A 611 -14.81 -7.53 2.92
C ALA A 611 -16.03 -6.58 2.92
N ASN A 612 -16.28 -5.89 4.03
CA ASN A 612 -17.37 -4.91 4.11
C ASN A 612 -17.11 -3.61 3.34
N ASP A 613 -15.82 -3.32 3.07
CA ASP A 613 -15.40 -2.16 2.27
C ASP A 613 -15.10 -2.56 0.81
N ALA A 614 -15.41 -3.80 0.42
CA ALA A 614 -15.19 -4.33 -0.91
C ALA A 614 -16.35 -3.97 -1.84
N GLU A 615 -16.06 -3.24 -2.91
CA GLU A 615 -17.06 -2.80 -3.88
C GLU A 615 -16.97 -3.63 -5.18
N PRO A 616 -18.02 -4.34 -5.57
CA PRO A 616 -18.08 -4.98 -6.88
C PRO A 616 -18.26 -3.93 -7.99
N VAL A 617 -17.33 -3.87 -8.92
CA VAL A 617 -17.31 -2.88 -9.99
C VAL A 617 -17.37 -3.58 -11.34
N SER A 618 -18.34 -3.19 -12.19
CA SER A 618 -18.40 -3.68 -13.57
C SER A 618 -17.18 -3.20 -14.37
N LEU A 619 -16.49 -4.14 -15.04
CA LEU A 619 -15.35 -3.82 -15.92
C LEU A 619 -15.75 -2.91 -17.07
N SER A 620 -16.89 -3.16 -17.71
CA SER A 620 -17.39 -2.35 -18.80
C SER A 620 -17.69 -0.92 -18.34
N LEU A 621 -18.30 -0.75 -17.16
CA LEU A 621 -18.58 0.57 -16.60
C LEU A 621 -17.29 1.32 -16.25
N ALA A 622 -16.31 0.63 -15.67
CA ALA A 622 -15.00 1.22 -15.35
C ALA A 622 -14.18 1.59 -16.60
N ALA A 623 -14.38 0.86 -17.71
CA ALA A 623 -13.79 1.18 -19.01
C ALA A 623 -14.42 2.41 -19.68
N GLU A 624 -15.67 2.77 -19.32
CA GLU A 624 -16.40 3.88 -19.95
C GLU A 624 -16.44 5.15 -19.10
N GLN A 625 -16.45 5.01 -17.78
CA GLN A 625 -16.52 6.15 -16.85
C GLN A 625 -15.16 6.45 -16.24
N PRO A 626 -14.50 7.57 -16.62
CA PRO A 626 -13.14 7.86 -16.19
C PRO A 626 -13.01 8.11 -14.68
N ASP A 627 -14.03 8.63 -14.03
CA ASP A 627 -14.04 9.02 -12.62
C ASP A 627 -14.66 7.96 -11.67
N LEU A 628 -15.20 6.85 -12.20
CA LEU A 628 -15.88 5.83 -11.39
C LEU A 628 -15.00 5.31 -10.23
N ILE A 629 -13.78 4.83 -10.54
CA ILE A 629 -12.89 4.25 -9.53
C ILE A 629 -12.53 5.28 -8.46
N LYS A 630 -12.31 6.54 -8.86
CA LYS A 630 -12.00 7.59 -7.91
C LYS A 630 -13.20 7.96 -7.04
N THR A 631 -14.37 8.01 -7.63
CA THR A 631 -15.62 8.29 -6.90
C THR A 631 -15.91 7.21 -5.86
N LEU A 632 -15.70 5.92 -6.20
CA LEU A 632 -15.83 4.83 -5.24
C LEU A 632 -14.74 4.87 -4.16
N TYR A 633 -13.52 5.23 -4.52
CA TYR A 633 -12.42 5.37 -3.56
C TYR A 633 -12.65 6.50 -2.54
N ARG A 634 -13.19 7.64 -2.97
CA ARG A 634 -13.40 8.82 -2.11
C ARG A 634 -14.82 8.92 -1.54
N GLY A 635 -15.75 8.16 -2.06
CA GLY A 635 -17.15 8.20 -1.70
C GLY A 635 -17.74 6.79 -1.63
N SER A 636 -18.89 6.64 -2.27
CA SER A 636 -19.70 5.43 -2.27
C SER A 636 -20.52 5.33 -3.56
N THR A 637 -21.33 4.31 -3.71
CA THR A 637 -22.29 4.17 -4.82
C THR A 637 -23.32 5.32 -4.87
N LEU A 638 -23.63 5.93 -3.73
CA LEU A 638 -24.49 7.12 -3.69
C LEU A 638 -23.81 8.34 -4.34
N ASP A 639 -22.50 8.48 -4.12
CA ASP A 639 -21.68 9.52 -4.72
C ASP A 639 -21.59 9.35 -6.23
N VAL A 640 -21.46 8.13 -6.74
CA VAL A 640 -21.49 7.83 -8.19
C VAL A 640 -22.79 8.35 -8.82
N SER A 641 -23.93 8.16 -8.16
CA SER A 641 -25.22 8.65 -8.64
C SER A 641 -25.30 10.17 -8.68
N ILE A 642 -24.72 10.87 -7.70
CA ILE A 642 -24.70 12.35 -7.66
C ILE A 642 -23.80 12.90 -8.76
N ILE A 643 -22.56 12.38 -8.90
CA ILE A 643 -21.61 12.82 -9.94
C ILE A 643 -22.20 12.62 -11.33
N ARG A 644 -22.86 11.46 -11.57
CA ARG A 644 -23.56 11.22 -12.83
C ARG A 644 -24.63 12.27 -13.09
N ARG A 645 -25.49 12.60 -12.13
CA ARG A 645 -26.53 13.63 -12.29
C ARG A 645 -25.96 15.01 -12.55
N ILE A 646 -24.89 15.41 -11.88
CA ILE A 646 -24.22 16.69 -12.17
C ILE A 646 -23.73 16.73 -13.62
N ARG A 647 -23.12 15.64 -14.13
CA ARG A 647 -22.65 15.54 -15.52
C ARG A 647 -23.78 15.46 -16.55
N GLU A 648 -24.89 14.87 -16.20
CA GLU A 648 -26.05 14.75 -17.09
C GLU A 648 -26.86 16.04 -17.12
N TYR A 649 -26.79 16.85 -16.07
CA TYR A 649 -27.55 18.10 -15.97
C TYR A 649 -27.11 19.12 -17.02
N THR A 650 -25.83 19.21 -17.30
CA THR A 650 -25.26 20.02 -18.40
C THR A 650 -24.13 19.28 -19.08
N LYS A 651 -24.06 19.42 -20.43
CA LYS A 651 -22.96 18.83 -21.20
C LYS A 651 -21.81 19.81 -21.43
N ILE A 652 -22.06 21.11 -21.16
CA ILE A 652 -21.05 22.16 -21.34
C ILE A 652 -20.19 22.24 -20.07
N THR A 653 -18.90 22.39 -20.22
CA THR A 653 -17.96 22.62 -19.13
C THR A 653 -17.56 24.10 -19.03
N ILE A 654 -16.96 24.51 -17.90
CA ILE A 654 -16.45 25.87 -17.75
C ILE A 654 -15.49 26.21 -18.91
N GLY A 655 -14.55 25.32 -19.23
CA GLY A 655 -13.56 25.55 -20.29
C GLY A 655 -14.17 25.66 -21.67
N GLU A 656 -15.16 24.81 -22.00
CA GLU A 656 -15.88 24.86 -23.27
C GLU A 656 -16.70 26.14 -23.39
N TYR A 657 -17.43 26.52 -22.36
CA TYR A 657 -18.19 27.78 -22.37
C TYR A 657 -17.27 28.99 -22.52
N TRP A 658 -16.17 29.04 -21.72
CA TRP A 658 -15.21 30.14 -21.74
C TRP A 658 -14.53 30.28 -23.09
N SER A 659 -13.89 29.21 -23.57
CA SER A 659 -13.05 29.27 -24.78
C SER A 659 -13.85 29.12 -26.08
N SER A 660 -14.73 28.11 -26.17
CA SER A 660 -15.37 27.74 -27.43
C SER A 660 -16.66 28.52 -27.71
N GLU A 661 -17.49 28.75 -26.68
CA GLU A 661 -18.76 29.44 -26.84
C GLU A 661 -18.58 30.97 -26.83
N CYS A 662 -17.79 31.47 -25.85
CA CYS A 662 -17.63 32.92 -25.65
C CYS A 662 -16.34 33.50 -26.24
N GLY A 663 -15.38 32.67 -26.68
CA GLY A 663 -14.08 33.13 -27.17
C GLY A 663 -13.22 33.83 -26.13
N LEU A 664 -13.48 33.56 -24.84
CA LEU A 664 -12.74 34.12 -23.70
C LEU A 664 -11.48 33.33 -23.41
N TYR A 665 -10.61 33.88 -22.57
CA TYR A 665 -9.30 33.29 -22.27
C TYR A 665 -9.21 32.79 -20.85
N SER A 666 -8.66 31.56 -20.68
CA SER A 666 -8.28 31.00 -19.41
C SER A 666 -6.88 30.42 -19.48
N SER A 667 -6.05 30.65 -18.47
CA SER A 667 -4.71 30.03 -18.37
C SER A 667 -4.12 30.19 -16.98
N GLN A 668 -3.09 29.39 -16.73
CA GLN A 668 -2.13 29.62 -15.65
C GLN A 668 -1.36 30.93 -15.91
N GLY A 669 -1.00 31.66 -14.84
CA GLY A 669 -0.25 32.89 -14.95
C GLY A 669 1.19 32.70 -15.43
N TYR A 670 1.97 33.77 -15.41
CA TYR A 670 3.35 33.81 -15.93
C TYR A 670 4.26 32.86 -15.10
N GLN A 671 5.30 32.34 -15.80
CA GLN A 671 6.35 31.52 -15.16
C GLN A 671 7.69 32.26 -15.20
N VAL A 672 8.33 32.38 -14.03
CA VAL A 672 9.65 32.97 -13.87
C VAL A 672 10.74 31.93 -14.19
N ALA A 673 11.73 32.31 -15.00
CA ALA A 673 12.94 31.53 -15.23
C ALA A 673 14.08 32.43 -15.72
N SER A 674 15.29 31.87 -15.82
CA SER A 674 16.51 32.58 -16.29
C SER A 674 16.49 33.00 -17.76
N ARG A 675 15.43 32.70 -18.54
CA ARG A 675 15.23 33.13 -19.93
C ARG A 675 14.38 34.39 -19.96
N SER A 676 14.76 35.35 -20.75
CA SER A 676 13.99 36.56 -20.97
C SER A 676 13.12 36.39 -22.23
N ASN A 677 11.81 36.27 -22.07
CA ASN A 677 10.82 36.47 -23.13
C ASN A 677 10.20 37.85 -22.99
N ASP A 678 9.49 38.31 -24.02
CA ASP A 678 8.82 39.62 -24.01
C ASP A 678 7.74 39.66 -22.93
N ASP A 679 7.92 40.51 -21.93
CA ASP A 679 7.03 40.75 -20.80
C ASP A 679 6.53 42.19 -20.73
N ALA A 680 6.77 43.00 -21.80
CA ALA A 680 6.47 44.43 -21.84
C ALA A 680 5.00 44.74 -21.54
N PHE A 681 4.06 43.86 -21.91
CA PHE A 681 2.63 44.04 -21.68
C PHE A 681 2.22 43.83 -20.20
N LEU A 682 3.06 43.23 -19.37
CA LEU A 682 2.84 43.10 -17.93
C LEU A 682 3.34 44.30 -17.13
N LYS A 683 4.18 45.13 -17.77
CA LYS A 683 4.75 46.29 -17.13
C LYS A 683 3.65 47.24 -16.69
N ASP A 684 3.79 47.77 -15.49
CA ASP A 684 2.84 48.69 -14.87
C ASP A 684 1.52 48.07 -14.38
N LEU A 685 1.23 46.77 -14.64
CA LEU A 685 0.10 46.10 -14.06
C LEU A 685 0.33 45.85 -12.54
N PRO A 686 -0.68 46.02 -11.70
CA PRO A 686 -0.64 45.53 -10.32
C PRO A 686 -0.30 44.04 -10.32
N ASN A 687 0.63 43.59 -9.48
CA ASN A 687 1.07 42.19 -9.45
C ASN A 687 0.68 41.52 -8.14
N ILE A 688 -0.15 40.46 -8.24
CA ILE A 688 -0.51 39.60 -7.11
C ILE A 688 0.60 38.58 -6.87
N GLY A 689 1.23 38.64 -5.70
CA GLY A 689 2.22 37.64 -5.32
C GLY A 689 1.58 36.26 -5.05
N ALA A 690 2.40 35.23 -4.92
CA ALA A 690 1.94 33.84 -4.66
C ALA A 690 1.06 33.72 -3.40
N HIS A 691 1.20 34.61 -2.44
CA HIS A 691 0.47 34.60 -1.17
C HIS A 691 -0.30 35.90 -0.91
N TYR A 692 -1.44 36.04 -1.59
CA TYR A 692 -2.36 37.14 -1.32
C TYR A 692 -3.26 36.81 -0.11
N SER A 693 -3.32 37.68 0.89
CA SER A 693 -4.07 37.44 2.14
C SER A 693 -4.89 38.63 2.65
N ARG A 694 -4.92 39.75 1.89
CA ARG A 694 -5.55 41.01 2.34
C ARG A 694 -7.07 40.96 2.34
N HIS A 695 -7.65 40.26 1.36
CA HIS A 695 -9.08 40.00 1.28
C HIS A 695 -9.32 38.58 0.73
N PRO A 696 -10.28 37.82 1.27
CA PRO A 696 -10.43 36.41 0.91
C PRO A 696 -11.08 36.19 -0.47
N PHE A 697 -11.81 37.16 -1.01
CA PHE A 697 -12.61 36.99 -2.25
C PHE A 697 -12.37 38.06 -3.31
N VAL A 698 -11.79 39.23 -2.97
CA VAL A 698 -11.56 40.35 -3.90
C VAL A 698 -10.09 40.76 -3.85
N VAL A 699 -9.52 41.07 -4.99
CA VAL A 699 -8.18 41.61 -5.10
C VAL A 699 -8.20 43.13 -4.91
N LYS A 700 -7.55 43.62 -3.85
CA LYS A 700 -7.39 45.06 -3.61
C LYS A 700 -6.15 45.56 -4.38
N THR A 701 -6.34 45.89 -5.65
CA THR A 701 -5.27 46.20 -6.60
C THR A 701 -4.48 47.47 -6.28
N LEU A 702 -5.13 48.50 -5.72
CA LEU A 702 -4.48 49.75 -5.32
C LEU A 702 -3.34 49.61 -4.29
N GLU A 703 -3.32 48.50 -3.61
CA GLU A 703 -2.32 48.20 -2.59
C GLU A 703 -1.22 47.24 -3.08
N LEU A 704 -1.27 46.81 -4.32
CA LEU A 704 -0.32 45.88 -4.90
C LEU A 704 0.85 46.62 -5.53
N PRO A 705 2.07 46.04 -5.49
CA PRO A 705 3.19 46.55 -6.25
C PRO A 705 2.96 46.34 -7.75
N SER A 706 3.47 47.23 -8.56
CA SER A 706 3.50 47.01 -10.02
C SER A 706 4.43 45.84 -10.37
N TYR A 707 4.11 45.15 -11.45
CA TYR A 707 4.94 44.07 -11.98
C TYR A 707 6.36 44.57 -12.25
N GLN A 708 7.36 43.82 -11.78
CA GLN A 708 8.77 44.09 -12.02
C GLN A 708 9.33 43.01 -12.96
N PRO A 709 10.04 43.35 -14.01
CA PRO A 709 10.65 42.40 -14.92
C PRO A 709 11.60 41.47 -14.16
N SER A 710 11.42 40.16 -14.26
CA SER A 710 12.23 39.18 -13.55
C SER A 710 12.78 38.06 -14.45
N GLY A 711 12.67 38.25 -15.77
CA GLY A 711 12.89 37.19 -16.73
C GLY A 711 11.76 36.13 -16.72
N LEU A 712 11.10 35.97 -17.86
CA LEU A 712 9.97 35.03 -17.98
C LEU A 712 10.31 33.88 -18.90
N HIS A 713 9.96 32.66 -18.46
CA HIS A 713 9.96 31.49 -19.31
C HIS A 713 8.70 31.43 -20.18
N ARG A 714 7.55 31.76 -19.62
CA ARG A 714 6.24 31.77 -20.29
C ARG A 714 5.42 32.96 -19.81
N PRO A 715 5.38 34.06 -20.58
CA PRO A 715 4.62 35.26 -20.22
C PRO A 715 3.09 35.03 -20.38
N ARG A 716 2.66 34.07 -21.18
CA ARG A 716 1.28 33.82 -21.58
C ARG A 716 0.73 34.92 -22.52
N GLN A 717 -0.57 34.79 -22.83
CA GLN A 717 -1.24 35.78 -23.67
C GLN A 717 -1.73 36.95 -22.84
N PRO A 718 -1.68 38.20 -23.38
CA PRO A 718 -2.10 39.39 -22.62
C PRO A 718 -3.56 39.38 -22.16
N GLU A 719 -4.41 38.70 -22.91
CA GLU A 719 -5.87 38.65 -22.68
C GLU A 719 -6.24 38.00 -21.34
N ILE A 720 -5.40 37.08 -20.81
CA ILE A 720 -5.70 36.41 -19.54
C ILE A 720 -5.58 37.35 -18.33
N TYR A 721 -4.90 38.50 -18.49
CA TYR A 721 -4.67 39.48 -17.41
C TYR A 721 -5.69 40.61 -17.39
N ARG A 722 -6.66 40.62 -18.34
CA ARG A 722 -7.68 41.66 -18.46
C ARG A 722 -8.88 41.40 -17.59
N ALA A 723 -9.38 42.45 -16.95
CA ALA A 723 -10.59 42.44 -16.13
C ALA A 723 -11.88 42.58 -16.97
N PRO A 724 -13.05 42.13 -16.42
CA PRO A 724 -13.20 41.46 -15.12
C PRO A 724 -12.62 40.05 -15.13
N LEU A 725 -12.02 39.67 -14.02
CA LEU A 725 -11.14 38.50 -13.95
C LEU A 725 -11.41 37.68 -12.69
N VAL A 726 -11.45 36.36 -12.82
CA VAL A 726 -11.42 35.41 -11.69
C VAL A 726 -10.04 34.76 -11.62
N LEU A 727 -9.42 34.76 -10.46
CA LEU A 727 -8.20 34.05 -10.16
C LEU A 727 -8.49 32.86 -9.24
N VAL A 728 -8.19 31.65 -9.70
CA VAL A 728 -8.32 30.42 -8.91
C VAL A 728 -6.94 30.00 -8.41
N ARG A 729 -6.78 29.83 -7.12
CA ARG A 729 -5.52 29.35 -6.54
C ARG A 729 -5.26 27.87 -6.88
N GLU A 730 -4.03 27.55 -7.24
CA GLU A 730 -3.57 26.18 -7.41
C GLU A 730 -3.62 25.41 -6.07
N GLY A 731 -2.97 25.95 -5.05
CA GLY A 731 -2.90 25.35 -3.70
C GLY A 731 -3.94 25.91 -2.73
N ASN A 732 -4.37 25.10 -1.78
CA ASN A 732 -5.19 25.55 -0.67
C ASN A 732 -4.32 25.81 0.58
N ARG A 733 -4.75 26.72 1.45
CA ARG A 733 -4.17 26.80 2.80
C ARG A 733 -4.65 25.61 3.60
N ALA A 734 -3.77 24.99 4.35
CA ALA A 734 -4.02 23.80 5.16
C ALA A 734 -5.18 23.94 6.18
N ASP A 735 -5.59 25.17 6.47
CA ASP A 735 -6.61 25.51 7.46
C ASP A 735 -8.01 25.80 6.88
N ARG A 736 -8.16 25.87 5.54
CA ARG A 736 -9.43 26.24 4.90
C ARG A 736 -9.79 25.35 3.72
N SER A 737 -10.93 24.69 3.80
CA SER A 737 -11.52 23.93 2.68
C SER A 737 -12.10 24.84 1.58
N ARG A 738 -12.40 26.08 1.89
CA ARG A 738 -12.98 27.09 0.98
C ARG A 738 -12.02 28.27 0.76
N GLY A 739 -12.26 29.10 -0.24
CA GLY A 739 -11.50 30.32 -0.48
C GLY A 739 -10.43 30.21 -1.56
N ARG A 740 -10.70 29.46 -2.62
CA ARG A 740 -9.76 29.26 -3.72
C ARG A 740 -9.81 30.30 -4.81
N ALA A 741 -10.92 31.08 -4.92
CA ALA A 741 -11.10 32.05 -5.98
C ALA A 741 -11.10 33.50 -5.47
N LEU A 742 -10.61 34.41 -6.30
CA LEU A 742 -10.59 35.86 -6.09
C LEU A 742 -11.11 36.54 -7.36
N ILE A 743 -11.85 37.64 -7.23
CA ILE A 743 -12.20 38.47 -8.39
C ILE A 743 -11.39 39.75 -8.41
N SER A 744 -11.13 40.26 -9.63
CA SER A 744 -10.56 41.57 -9.88
C SER A 744 -11.38 42.29 -10.95
N ASP A 745 -11.68 43.56 -10.70
CA ASP A 745 -12.32 44.50 -11.62
C ASP A 745 -11.32 45.35 -12.43
N THR A 746 -10.05 45.14 -12.14
CA THR A 746 -8.90 45.82 -12.82
C THR A 746 -7.93 44.81 -13.36
N ASP A 747 -7.27 45.15 -14.46
CA ASP A 747 -6.22 44.36 -15.08
C ASP A 747 -5.11 44.05 -14.08
N LEU A 748 -4.61 42.80 -14.07
CA LEU A 748 -3.78 42.30 -12.99
C LEU A 748 -2.78 41.26 -13.50
N ALA A 749 -1.51 41.45 -13.19
CA ALA A 749 -0.47 40.45 -13.38
C ALA A 749 -0.48 39.40 -12.23
N TYR A 750 -0.38 38.09 -12.58
CA TYR A 750 -0.33 36.99 -11.62
C TYR A 750 0.57 35.86 -12.10
N SER A 751 1.23 35.19 -11.15
CA SER A 751 2.16 34.09 -11.42
C SER A 751 1.43 32.75 -11.61
N GLU A 752 2.20 31.72 -11.92
CA GLU A 752 1.74 30.31 -12.06
C GLU A 752 1.03 29.74 -10.85
N SER A 753 1.04 30.42 -9.70
CA SER A 753 0.28 30.03 -8.50
C SER A 753 -1.24 30.23 -8.64
N TYR A 754 -1.66 30.87 -9.73
CA TYR A 754 -3.06 31.16 -10.03
C TYR A 754 -3.45 30.73 -11.44
N TYR A 755 -4.69 30.34 -11.60
CA TYR A 755 -5.37 30.16 -12.88
C TYR A 755 -6.34 31.32 -13.09
N GLY A 756 -6.17 32.10 -14.16
CA GLY A 756 -7.03 33.23 -14.48
C GLY A 756 -8.10 32.87 -15.50
N PHE A 757 -9.31 33.36 -15.28
CA PHE A 757 -10.44 33.28 -16.18
C PHE A 757 -10.89 34.72 -16.48
N SER A 758 -10.48 35.27 -17.62
CA SER A 758 -10.84 36.62 -18.05
C SER A 758 -12.20 36.62 -18.74
N ALA A 759 -13.09 37.49 -18.29
CA ALA A 759 -14.37 37.74 -18.95
C ALA A 759 -14.39 39.10 -19.68
N ALA A 760 -13.21 39.64 -19.99
CA ALA A 760 -13.06 40.91 -20.69
C ALA A 760 -13.72 40.86 -22.08
N GLY A 761 -14.55 41.87 -22.35
CA GLY A 761 -15.28 42.01 -23.63
C GLY A 761 -16.62 41.25 -23.71
N HIS A 762 -16.94 40.46 -22.68
CA HIS A 762 -18.24 39.79 -22.65
C HIS A 762 -19.33 40.70 -22.06
N GLU A 763 -20.53 40.74 -22.69
CA GLU A 763 -21.65 41.60 -22.28
C GLU A 763 -22.06 41.41 -20.80
N GLN A 764 -21.95 40.18 -20.29
CA GLN A 764 -22.26 39.84 -18.89
C GLN A 764 -20.99 39.52 -18.08
N GLY A 765 -19.84 40.13 -18.42
CA GLY A 765 -18.56 39.78 -17.85
C GLY A 765 -18.53 39.87 -16.32
N GLU A 766 -19.13 40.88 -15.73
CA GLU A 766 -19.23 41.03 -14.28
C GLU A 766 -20.04 39.88 -13.64
N PHE A 767 -21.17 39.55 -14.22
CA PHE A 767 -22.00 38.45 -13.73
C PHE A 767 -21.28 37.10 -13.87
N LEU A 768 -20.60 36.88 -14.99
CA LEU A 768 -19.83 35.66 -15.19
C LEU A 768 -18.72 35.45 -14.13
N THR A 769 -18.03 36.52 -13.78
CA THR A 769 -16.99 36.45 -12.74
C THR A 769 -17.57 36.23 -11.36
N GLN A 770 -18.69 36.88 -11.02
CA GLN A 770 -19.41 36.65 -9.78
C GLN A 770 -19.99 35.23 -9.69
N TYR A 771 -20.51 34.72 -10.78
CA TYR A 771 -21.07 33.39 -10.88
C TYR A 771 -19.95 32.33 -10.69
N LEU A 772 -18.84 32.49 -11.37
CA LEU A 772 -17.69 31.59 -11.24
C LEU A 772 -17.10 31.64 -9.82
N LEU A 773 -17.05 32.83 -9.19
CA LEU A 773 -16.65 32.99 -7.79
C LEU A 773 -17.52 32.15 -6.86
N VAL A 774 -18.87 32.28 -6.95
CA VAL A 774 -19.82 31.52 -6.14
C VAL A 774 -19.68 30.02 -6.38
N LEU A 775 -19.57 29.62 -7.63
CA LEU A 775 -19.46 28.22 -8.02
C LEU A 775 -18.22 27.56 -7.40
N ILE A 776 -17.05 28.18 -7.54
CA ILE A 776 -15.77 27.64 -7.03
C ILE A 776 -15.75 27.59 -5.49
N HIS A 777 -16.47 28.47 -4.81
CA HIS A 777 -16.57 28.47 -3.36
C HIS A 777 -17.65 27.51 -2.81
N SER A 778 -18.41 26.85 -3.66
CA SER A 778 -19.48 25.93 -3.22
C SER A 778 -18.95 24.56 -2.81
N GLN A 779 -19.69 23.89 -1.92
CA GLN A 779 -19.44 22.47 -1.60
C GLN A 779 -19.59 21.55 -2.81
N VAL A 780 -20.47 21.89 -3.75
CA VAL A 780 -20.66 21.07 -4.97
C VAL A 780 -19.40 21.07 -5.85
N PHE A 781 -18.73 22.22 -5.99
CA PHE A 781 -17.47 22.32 -6.74
C PHE A 781 -16.34 21.54 -6.03
N GLU A 782 -16.17 21.72 -4.73
CA GLU A 782 -15.17 21.00 -3.95
C GLU A 782 -15.41 19.49 -4.01
N TYR A 783 -16.63 19.07 -3.85
CA TYR A 783 -17.04 17.67 -3.94
C TYR A 783 -16.79 17.08 -5.34
N PHE A 784 -17.21 17.76 -6.39
CA PHE A 784 -16.99 17.28 -7.75
C PHE A 784 -15.50 17.17 -8.08
N THR A 785 -14.69 18.16 -7.70
CA THR A 785 -13.25 18.13 -7.93
C THR A 785 -12.58 17.02 -7.11
N LEU A 786 -13.03 16.74 -5.89
CA LEU A 786 -12.57 15.60 -5.10
C LEU A 786 -12.79 14.27 -5.83
N MET A 787 -13.94 14.11 -6.48
CA MET A 787 -14.36 12.89 -7.17
C MET A 787 -13.78 12.75 -8.58
N ALA A 788 -13.74 13.83 -9.34
CA ALA A 788 -13.50 13.80 -10.78
C ALA A 788 -12.10 14.26 -11.21
N SER A 789 -11.29 14.92 -10.35
CA SER A 789 -9.95 15.34 -10.74
C SER A 789 -8.95 14.18 -10.74
N GLY A 790 -7.91 14.29 -11.56
CA GLY A 790 -6.88 13.25 -11.66
C GLY A 790 -5.85 13.26 -10.53
N LYS A 791 -5.63 14.39 -9.87
CA LYS A 791 -4.55 14.56 -8.86
C LYS A 791 -5.01 15.06 -7.50
N PHE A 792 -6.05 15.89 -7.47
CA PHE A 792 -6.54 16.41 -6.20
C PHE A 792 -7.04 15.30 -5.29
N GLY A 793 -6.55 15.30 -4.06
CA GLY A 793 -6.88 14.26 -3.09
C GLY A 793 -6.15 12.92 -3.26
N LEU A 794 -5.23 12.79 -4.23
CA LEU A 794 -4.40 11.60 -4.44
C LEU A 794 -2.93 11.88 -4.13
N GLU A 795 -2.33 12.81 -4.87
CA GLU A 795 -0.91 13.15 -4.78
C GLU A 795 -0.67 14.52 -4.15
N ARG A 796 -1.56 15.45 -4.43
CA ARG A 796 -1.45 16.86 -4.02
C ARG A 796 -2.80 17.39 -3.56
N GLU A 797 -2.77 18.32 -2.63
CA GLU A 797 -3.93 19.13 -2.23
C GLU A 797 -4.07 20.37 -3.14
N ALA A 798 -3.69 20.24 -4.41
CA ALA A 798 -3.68 21.31 -5.39
C ALA A 798 -4.55 20.96 -6.60
N LEU A 799 -5.32 21.95 -7.08
CA LEU A 799 -6.08 21.87 -8.32
C LEU A 799 -5.18 22.14 -9.51
N GLN A 800 -5.50 21.53 -10.64
CA GLN A 800 -4.97 21.93 -11.96
C GLN A 800 -6.00 22.81 -12.68
N VAL A 801 -5.55 23.62 -13.63
CA VAL A 801 -6.48 24.44 -14.43
C VAL A 801 -7.57 23.58 -15.08
N ARG A 802 -7.20 22.42 -15.55
CA ARG A 802 -8.11 21.44 -16.14
C ARG A 802 -9.19 20.96 -15.18
N ASP A 803 -8.91 20.84 -13.90
CA ASP A 803 -9.91 20.43 -12.89
C ASP A 803 -11.02 21.47 -12.76
N VAL A 804 -10.72 22.74 -13.02
CA VAL A 804 -11.70 23.83 -13.06
C VAL A 804 -12.40 23.86 -14.42
N GLU A 805 -11.64 23.75 -15.52
CA GLU A 805 -12.20 23.80 -16.87
C GLU A 805 -13.14 22.63 -17.19
N GLU A 806 -12.91 21.44 -16.64
CA GLU A 806 -13.77 20.25 -16.83
C GLU A 806 -15.00 20.21 -15.91
N PHE A 807 -15.20 21.19 -15.03
CA PHE A 807 -16.40 21.26 -14.20
C PHE A 807 -17.63 21.56 -15.05
N PRO A 808 -18.74 20.78 -14.91
CA PRO A 808 -19.99 21.02 -15.65
C PRO A 808 -20.55 22.42 -15.36
N PHE A 809 -20.85 23.17 -16.39
CA PHE A 809 -21.25 24.58 -16.28
C PHE A 809 -22.64 24.83 -16.90
N VAL A 810 -23.53 25.46 -16.17
CA VAL A 810 -24.83 25.88 -16.69
C VAL A 810 -24.69 27.28 -17.25
N PRO A 811 -24.86 27.49 -18.57
CA PRO A 811 -24.76 28.80 -19.17
C PRO A 811 -25.69 29.81 -18.52
N PRO A 812 -25.31 31.10 -18.40
CA PRO A 812 -26.12 32.14 -17.77
C PRO A 812 -27.51 32.31 -18.38
N GLU A 813 -27.63 32.09 -19.67
CA GLU A 813 -28.93 32.15 -20.42
C GLU A 813 -29.87 31.02 -20.04
N ASN A 814 -29.39 29.95 -19.46
CA ASN A 814 -30.22 28.81 -19.01
C ASN A 814 -30.58 28.88 -17.52
N LEU A 815 -30.16 29.95 -16.82
CA LEU A 815 -30.48 30.13 -15.41
C LEU A 815 -31.90 30.61 -15.21
N SER A 816 -32.64 30.01 -14.29
CA SER A 816 -33.91 30.58 -13.84
C SER A 816 -33.70 31.91 -13.07
N HIS A 817 -34.67 32.80 -13.08
CA HIS A 817 -34.59 34.06 -12.34
C HIS A 817 -34.26 33.86 -10.85
N ALA A 818 -34.87 32.84 -10.23
CA ALA A 818 -34.63 32.53 -8.82
C ALA A 818 -33.20 32.11 -8.55
N VAL A 819 -32.61 31.23 -9.38
CA VAL A 819 -31.23 30.77 -9.26
C VAL A 819 -30.24 31.91 -9.51
N ARG A 820 -30.51 32.74 -10.54
CA ARG A 820 -29.70 33.92 -10.85
C ARG A 820 -29.65 34.89 -9.67
N ALA A 821 -30.79 35.26 -9.12
CA ALA A 821 -30.90 36.15 -7.97
C ALA A 821 -30.18 35.58 -6.72
N SER A 822 -30.25 34.26 -6.50
CA SER A 822 -29.54 33.60 -5.41
C SER A 822 -28.01 33.65 -5.59
N ILE A 823 -27.51 33.49 -6.84
CA ILE A 823 -26.08 33.61 -7.18
C ILE A 823 -25.61 35.06 -6.96
N GLU A 824 -26.40 36.07 -7.44
CA GLU A 824 -26.06 37.49 -7.27
C GLU A 824 -26.01 37.89 -5.79
N SER A 825 -26.96 37.38 -4.98
CA SER A 825 -26.97 37.59 -3.52
C SER A 825 -25.76 36.97 -2.86
N ALA A 826 -25.44 35.71 -3.19
CA ALA A 826 -24.28 35.01 -2.66
C ALA A 826 -22.94 35.70 -3.03
N ALA A 827 -22.81 36.16 -4.29
CA ALA A 827 -21.64 36.89 -4.76
C ALA A 827 -21.47 38.22 -4.01
N SER A 828 -22.55 38.97 -3.83
CA SER A 828 -22.55 40.23 -3.07
C SER A 828 -22.07 40.01 -1.64
N ASN A 829 -22.53 38.95 -0.97
CA ASN A 829 -22.12 38.62 0.39
C ASN A 829 -20.60 38.26 0.45
N LEU A 830 -20.05 37.56 -0.56
CA LEU A 830 -18.63 37.29 -0.66
C LEU A 830 -17.80 38.56 -0.86
N THR A 831 -18.25 39.46 -1.74
CA THR A 831 -17.49 40.69 -2.07
C THR A 831 -17.38 41.66 -0.89
N ILE A 832 -18.30 41.64 0.04
CA ILE A 832 -18.30 42.46 1.29
C ILE A 832 -17.67 41.72 2.46
N ASP A 833 -17.09 40.52 2.25
CA ASP A 833 -16.49 39.65 3.27
C ASP A 833 -17.46 39.23 4.38
N GLN A 834 -18.69 38.98 4.01
CA GLN A 834 -19.74 38.44 4.89
C GLN A 834 -20.34 37.16 4.28
N PRO A 835 -19.59 36.08 4.11
CA PRO A 835 -20.05 34.89 3.42
C PRO A 835 -21.17 34.19 4.19
N ASN A 836 -22.32 34.04 3.55
CA ASN A 836 -23.39 33.15 3.98
C ASN A 836 -23.26 31.81 3.25
N TRP A 837 -22.46 30.89 3.83
CA TRP A 837 -22.13 29.61 3.22
C TRP A 837 -23.34 28.71 2.96
N GLU A 838 -24.34 28.76 3.84
CA GLU A 838 -25.56 27.95 3.69
C GLU A 838 -26.38 28.41 2.48
N GLU A 839 -26.54 29.71 2.31
CA GLU A 839 -27.27 30.31 1.17
C GLU A 839 -26.51 30.05 -0.13
N LEU A 840 -25.17 30.21 -0.12
CA LEU A 840 -24.33 29.92 -1.28
C LEU A 840 -24.46 28.47 -1.71
N ASP A 841 -24.26 27.52 -0.80
CA ASP A 841 -24.38 26.10 -1.11
C ASP A 841 -25.81 25.73 -1.59
N LYS A 842 -26.83 26.31 -1.00
CA LYS A 842 -28.20 26.10 -1.42
C LYS A 842 -28.47 26.62 -2.85
N ALA A 843 -27.90 27.77 -3.20
CA ALA A 843 -28.01 28.31 -4.57
C ALA A 843 -27.40 27.36 -5.60
N VAL A 844 -26.22 26.80 -5.31
CA VAL A 844 -25.53 25.87 -6.21
C VAL A 844 -26.21 24.49 -6.23
N LEU A 845 -26.73 23.99 -5.10
CA LEU A 845 -27.53 22.76 -5.09
C LEU A 845 -28.78 22.91 -5.95
N MET A 846 -29.46 24.03 -5.86
CA MET A 846 -30.62 24.34 -6.71
C MET A 846 -30.23 24.41 -8.18
N LEU A 847 -29.07 24.98 -8.50
CA LEU A 847 -28.52 25.08 -9.85
C LEU A 847 -28.44 23.72 -10.54
N TYR A 848 -27.99 22.66 -9.82
CA TYR A 848 -27.84 21.31 -10.36
C TYR A 848 -29.01 20.37 -10.02
N GLY A 849 -30.11 20.89 -9.51
CA GLY A 849 -31.28 20.09 -9.15
C GLY A 849 -31.03 19.05 -8.06
N LEU A 850 -30.07 19.34 -7.16
CA LEU A 850 -29.70 18.45 -6.06
C LEU A 850 -30.58 18.71 -4.83
N GLY A 851 -31.10 17.63 -4.24
CA GLY A 851 -31.98 17.69 -3.09
C GLY A 851 -31.26 17.63 -1.74
N LYS A 852 -32.06 17.66 -0.66
CA LYS A 852 -31.54 17.58 0.71
C LYS A 852 -30.76 16.29 0.97
N ARG A 853 -31.18 15.15 0.41
CA ARG A 853 -30.50 13.86 0.53
C ARG A 853 -29.13 13.87 -0.15
N ASP A 854 -28.98 14.59 -1.25
CA ASP A 854 -27.73 14.75 -1.96
C ASP A 854 -26.77 15.67 -1.20
N ALA A 855 -27.29 16.78 -0.68
CA ALA A 855 -26.53 17.70 0.17
C ALA A 855 -25.97 17.00 1.42
N GLU A 856 -26.70 16.02 1.97
CA GLU A 856 -26.25 15.21 3.10
C GLU A 856 -25.06 14.32 2.71
N VAL A 857 -25.13 13.61 1.58
CA VAL A 857 -24.03 12.79 1.07
C VAL A 857 -22.80 13.67 0.78
N ILE A 858 -22.97 14.78 0.09
CA ILE A 858 -21.88 15.73 -0.21
C ILE A 858 -21.19 16.19 1.07
N ARG A 859 -21.95 16.57 2.10
CA ARG A 859 -21.41 17.03 3.38
C ARG A 859 -20.67 15.93 4.12
N ASP A 860 -21.25 14.74 4.22
CA ASP A 860 -20.63 13.60 4.89
C ASP A 860 -19.31 13.21 4.21
N THR A 861 -19.30 13.13 2.89
CA THR A 861 -18.12 12.81 2.09
C THR A 861 -17.03 13.88 2.27
N LEU A 862 -17.35 15.16 2.13
CA LEU A 862 -16.36 16.23 2.34
C LEU A 862 -15.82 16.25 3.77
N SER A 863 -16.64 15.95 4.78
CA SER A 863 -16.23 15.98 6.17
C SER A 863 -15.30 14.81 6.54
N THR A 864 -15.41 13.65 5.87
CA THR A 864 -14.70 12.42 6.26
C THR A 864 -13.67 11.92 5.24
N ARG A 865 -13.80 12.33 3.96
CA ARG A 865 -12.99 11.81 2.85
C ARG A 865 -12.12 12.88 2.15
N SER A 866 -12.24 14.15 2.52
CA SER A 866 -11.35 15.19 2.00
C SER A 866 -9.90 14.94 2.44
N PRO A 867 -8.89 15.33 1.63
CA PRO A 867 -7.48 15.06 1.91
C PRO A 867 -6.93 15.88 3.08
N PHE A 868 -7.68 16.86 3.57
CA PHE A 868 -7.23 17.81 4.58
C PHE A 868 -7.08 17.18 5.97
N PRO A 869 -6.08 17.60 6.78
CA PRO A 869 -5.85 17.07 8.12
C PRO A 869 -7.08 17.14 9.04
N ILE A 870 -7.88 18.20 8.90
CA ILE A 870 -9.10 18.37 9.71
C ILE A 870 -10.15 17.29 9.42
N SER A 871 -10.36 16.94 8.13
CA SER A 871 -11.30 15.90 7.72
C SER A 871 -10.81 14.52 8.14
N LYS A 872 -9.50 14.25 7.99
CA LYS A 872 -8.88 13.01 8.47
C LYS A 872 -9.06 12.85 9.98
N LYS A 873 -8.86 13.92 10.74
CA LYS A 873 -9.07 13.92 12.20
C LYS A 873 -10.54 13.65 12.54
N ILE A 874 -11.48 14.32 11.90
CA ILE A 874 -12.92 14.11 12.11
C ILE A 874 -13.29 12.67 11.81
N ALA A 875 -12.83 12.10 10.70
CA ALA A 875 -13.11 10.73 10.29
C ALA A 875 -12.71 9.67 11.34
N LEU A 876 -11.62 9.92 12.06
CA LEU A 876 -11.05 9.01 13.06
C LEU A 876 -11.56 9.23 14.50
N THR A 877 -12.26 10.34 14.79
CA THR A 877 -12.80 10.57 16.12
C THR A 877 -13.91 9.56 16.47
N PRO A 878 -14.01 9.12 17.73
CA PRO A 878 -15.15 8.32 18.19
C PRO A 878 -16.48 9.01 17.91
N ALA A 879 -17.47 8.25 17.48
CA ALA A 879 -18.81 8.80 17.24
C ALA A 879 -19.45 9.25 18.57
N SER A 880 -20.03 10.46 18.61
CA SER A 880 -20.77 10.94 19.77
C SER A 880 -22.09 10.17 19.97
N ALA A 881 -22.64 10.23 21.19
CA ALA A 881 -23.93 9.61 21.48
C ALA A 881 -25.08 10.20 20.62
N GLU A 882 -25.01 11.47 20.28
CA GLU A 882 -25.95 12.16 19.42
C GLU A 882 -25.85 11.66 17.96
N GLN A 883 -24.61 11.55 17.45
CA GLN A 883 -24.35 10.97 16.12
C GLN A 883 -24.86 9.53 16.02
N GLY A 884 -24.61 8.70 17.04
CA GLY A 884 -25.13 7.35 17.12
C GLY A 884 -26.67 7.29 17.11
N LYS A 885 -27.35 8.18 17.82
CA LYS A 885 -28.82 8.27 17.80
C LYS A 885 -29.34 8.68 16.43
N LEU A 886 -28.73 9.69 15.81
CA LEU A 886 -29.11 10.14 14.46
C LEU A 886 -28.89 9.03 13.43
N PHE A 887 -27.80 8.28 13.56
CA PHE A 887 -27.52 7.11 12.74
C PHE A 887 -28.62 6.05 12.88
N CYS A 888 -28.98 5.63 14.11
CA CYS A 888 -30.04 4.66 14.37
C CYS A 888 -31.38 5.12 13.79
N THR A 889 -31.74 6.38 14.01
CA THR A 889 -32.99 6.95 13.47
C THR A 889 -32.98 6.91 11.93
N ARG A 890 -31.84 7.16 11.28
CA ARG A 890 -31.75 7.08 9.82
C ARG A 890 -31.90 5.63 9.35
N VAL A 891 -31.20 4.67 9.93
CA VAL A 891 -31.32 3.24 9.60
C VAL A 891 -32.77 2.79 9.77
N GLU A 892 -33.40 3.15 10.89
CA GLU A 892 -34.80 2.82 11.16
C GLU A 892 -35.76 3.36 10.09
N ASN A 893 -35.60 4.63 9.73
CA ASN A 893 -36.44 5.27 8.69
C ASN A 893 -36.27 4.63 7.30
N GLU A 894 -35.02 4.32 6.90
CA GLU A 894 -34.76 3.71 5.58
C GLU A 894 -35.31 2.26 5.55
N LEU A 895 -35.13 1.48 6.61
CA LEU A 895 -35.66 0.13 6.71
C LEU A 895 -37.20 0.13 6.80
N ALA A 896 -37.80 1.05 7.56
CA ALA A 896 -39.26 1.13 7.73
C ALA A 896 -39.98 1.43 6.41
N ASN A 897 -39.32 2.16 5.50
CA ASN A 897 -39.91 2.44 4.17
C ASN A 897 -40.07 1.18 3.29
N VAL A 898 -39.29 0.11 3.57
CA VAL A 898 -39.29 -1.10 2.75
C VAL A 898 -39.89 -2.28 3.50
N LEU A 899 -39.52 -2.46 4.78
CA LEU A 899 -39.86 -3.62 5.61
C LEU A 899 -41.03 -3.36 6.60
N GLY A 900 -41.43 -2.10 6.82
CA GLY A 900 -42.48 -1.73 7.75
C GLY A 900 -43.86 -2.20 7.27
N THR A 901 -44.61 -2.89 8.14
CA THR A 901 -46.01 -3.24 7.94
C THR A 901 -46.90 -2.49 8.94
N ASN A 902 -48.21 -2.45 8.70
CA ASN A 902 -49.16 -1.76 9.60
C ASN A 902 -49.15 -2.31 11.03
N ASP A 903 -48.69 -3.57 11.21
CA ASP A 903 -48.75 -4.28 12.50
C ASP A 903 -47.40 -4.40 13.20
N LYS A 904 -46.27 -4.22 12.48
CA LYS A 904 -44.92 -4.37 13.04
C LYS A 904 -44.01 -3.24 12.59
N LYS A 905 -43.47 -2.50 13.53
CA LYS A 905 -42.48 -1.43 13.28
C LYS A 905 -41.06 -2.00 13.34
N VAL A 906 -40.22 -1.54 12.45
CA VAL A 906 -38.78 -1.72 12.56
C VAL A 906 -38.32 -0.93 13.77
N SER A 907 -37.47 -1.54 14.59
CA SER A 907 -36.84 -0.88 15.73
C SER A 907 -35.33 -1.01 15.62
N VAL A 908 -34.65 0.12 15.69
CA VAL A 908 -33.18 0.19 15.70
C VAL A 908 -32.71 0.79 17.02
N LYS A 909 -32.04 0.00 17.84
CA LYS A 909 -31.62 0.41 19.18
C LYS A 909 -30.09 0.38 19.30
N PHE A 910 -29.54 1.39 19.93
CA PHE A 910 -28.14 1.44 20.33
C PHE A 910 -27.95 0.54 21.54
N LEU A 911 -27.03 -0.43 21.45
CA LEU A 911 -26.71 -1.33 22.54
C LEU A 911 -25.70 -0.69 23.49
N PRO A 912 -25.93 -0.71 24.82
CA PRO A 912 -24.94 -0.23 25.76
C PRO A 912 -23.70 -1.16 25.72
N ASN A 913 -22.56 -0.59 25.35
CA ASN A 913 -21.30 -1.30 25.41
C ASN A 913 -20.79 -1.32 26.85
N LYS A 914 -20.87 -2.49 27.49
CA LYS A 914 -20.32 -2.71 28.84
C LYS A 914 -18.85 -3.09 28.82
N THR A 915 -18.29 -3.38 27.67
CA THR A 915 -16.90 -3.78 27.45
C THR A 915 -16.17 -2.72 26.61
N LYS A 916 -14.86 -2.58 26.78
CA LYS A 916 -14.04 -1.67 25.96
C LYS A 916 -13.77 -2.23 24.57
N LEU A 917 -14.82 -2.63 23.86
CA LEU A 917 -14.71 -3.12 22.49
C LEU A 917 -14.41 -1.97 21.52
N PRO A 918 -13.66 -2.23 20.46
CA PRO A 918 -13.39 -1.21 19.43
C PRO A 918 -14.63 -0.86 18.59
N TRP A 919 -15.69 -1.64 18.71
CA TRP A 919 -16.97 -1.42 18.02
C TRP A 919 -18.05 -0.90 18.97
N LYS A 920 -18.97 -0.08 18.40
CA LYS A 920 -20.27 0.20 18.99
C LYS A 920 -21.33 -0.61 18.27
N PHE A 921 -22.34 -1.07 18.99
CA PHE A 921 -23.33 -2.01 18.50
C PHE A 921 -24.72 -1.38 18.39
N ILE A 922 -25.43 -1.74 17.33
CA ILE A 922 -26.86 -1.48 17.15
C ILE A 922 -27.59 -2.81 16.96
N SER A 923 -28.83 -2.88 17.46
CA SER A 923 -29.71 -4.04 17.24
C SER A 923 -30.90 -3.60 16.38
N ILE A 924 -31.21 -4.41 15.39
CA ILE A 924 -32.27 -4.21 14.42
C ILE A 924 -33.26 -5.36 14.57
N SER A 925 -34.53 -5.06 14.81
CA SER A 925 -35.60 -6.04 14.96
C SER A 925 -36.93 -5.55 14.41
N LEU A 926 -37.81 -6.50 14.08
CA LEU A 926 -39.23 -6.21 13.76
C LEU A 926 -40.08 -6.50 15.01
N GLY A 927 -40.80 -5.48 15.54
CA GLY A 927 -41.66 -5.57 16.73
C GLY A 927 -41.05 -4.97 18.00
N GLU A 928 -41.79 -4.99 19.13
CA GLU A 928 -41.46 -4.17 20.30
C GLU A 928 -40.37 -4.76 21.22
N GLU A 929 -39.91 -6.02 21.05
CA GLU A 929 -39.03 -6.62 22.02
C GLU A 929 -37.83 -7.33 21.38
N SER A 930 -36.69 -6.74 21.55
CA SER A 930 -35.48 -7.46 21.91
C SER A 930 -34.56 -6.51 22.66
N LEU A 931 -34.42 -6.69 23.96
CA LEU A 931 -33.21 -6.33 24.65
C LEU A 931 -32.12 -7.27 24.11
N ALA A 932 -31.60 -6.94 22.95
CA ALA A 932 -30.50 -7.67 22.39
C ALA A 932 -29.29 -7.45 23.29
N THR A 933 -28.90 -8.48 23.99
CA THR A 933 -27.57 -8.62 24.54
C THR A 933 -26.69 -9.17 23.48
N LEU A 934 -25.42 -8.73 23.43
CA LEU A 934 -24.44 -9.38 22.57
C LEU A 934 -24.46 -10.88 22.88
N PRO A 935 -24.53 -11.78 21.87
CA PRO A 935 -24.35 -13.20 22.08
C PRO A 935 -23.05 -13.49 22.82
N SER A 936 -23.02 -14.49 23.68
CA SER A 936 -21.79 -14.87 24.42
C SER A 936 -20.68 -15.37 23.50
N ASP A 937 -21.04 -15.86 22.34
CA ASP A 937 -20.19 -16.47 21.30
C ASP A 937 -19.97 -15.55 20.06
N TRP A 938 -20.22 -14.24 20.21
CA TRP A 938 -20.14 -13.31 19.08
C TRP A 938 -18.77 -13.27 18.40
N ILE A 939 -17.68 -13.52 19.11
CA ILE A 939 -16.31 -13.62 18.55
C ILE A 939 -16.20 -14.83 17.60
N GLU A 940 -16.85 -15.95 17.94
CA GLU A 940 -16.87 -17.13 17.05
C GLU A 940 -17.64 -16.89 15.75
N GLN A 941 -18.58 -15.94 15.79
CA GLN A 941 -19.38 -15.54 14.64
C GLN A 941 -18.72 -14.44 13.80
N ALA A 942 -17.68 -13.77 14.30
CA ALA A 942 -16.94 -12.76 13.56
C ALA A 942 -15.95 -13.42 12.59
N ASP A 943 -15.91 -12.95 11.34
CA ASP A 943 -15.02 -13.51 10.32
C ASP A 943 -13.55 -13.12 10.53
N ASN A 944 -13.31 -11.95 11.14
CA ASN A 944 -11.97 -11.39 11.29
C ASN A 944 -11.94 -10.42 12.48
N LEU A 945 -10.77 -10.26 13.11
CA LEU A 945 -10.62 -9.39 14.28
C LEU A 945 -10.43 -7.89 13.89
N ALA A 946 -9.93 -7.61 12.69
CA ALA A 946 -9.64 -6.26 12.23
C ALA A 946 -10.70 -5.66 11.29
N VAL A 947 -11.91 -6.20 11.25
CA VAL A 947 -12.99 -5.68 10.40
C VAL A 947 -13.56 -4.36 10.92
N SER A 948 -14.07 -3.53 10.02
CA SER A 948 -14.77 -2.30 10.36
C SER A 948 -16.21 -2.52 10.80
N ARG A 949 -16.84 -3.63 10.34
CA ARG A 949 -18.22 -4.01 10.62
C ARG A 949 -18.33 -5.49 10.96
N LEU A 950 -19.07 -5.78 12.02
CA LEU A 950 -19.48 -7.13 12.40
C LEU A 950 -20.99 -7.28 12.20
N THR A 951 -21.44 -8.43 11.68
CA THR A 951 -22.86 -8.76 11.53
C THR A 951 -23.15 -10.04 12.28
N ILE A 952 -24.05 -9.99 13.25
CA ILE A 952 -24.46 -11.13 14.07
C ILE A 952 -25.96 -11.33 13.88
N ILE A 953 -26.34 -12.51 13.45
CA ILE A 953 -27.73 -12.86 13.13
C ILE A 953 -28.27 -13.77 14.21
N ASP A 954 -29.39 -13.38 14.85
CA ASP A 954 -30.17 -14.23 15.71
C ASP A 954 -31.44 -14.65 14.96
N GLU A 955 -31.38 -15.84 14.35
CA GLU A 955 -32.50 -16.39 13.58
C GLU A 955 -33.73 -16.66 14.46
N GLN A 956 -33.51 -17.04 15.73
CA GLN A 956 -34.60 -17.34 16.64
C GLN A 956 -35.41 -16.10 17.03
N LYS A 957 -34.74 -14.98 17.20
CA LYS A 957 -35.35 -13.69 17.55
C LYS A 957 -35.63 -12.81 16.31
N ALA A 958 -35.26 -13.24 15.12
CA ALA A 958 -35.26 -12.42 13.88
C ALA A 958 -34.67 -11.03 14.13
N SER A 959 -33.53 -11.00 14.76
CA SER A 959 -32.80 -9.76 15.03
C SER A 959 -31.39 -9.82 14.45
N ILE A 960 -30.91 -8.65 14.03
CA ILE A 960 -29.58 -8.46 13.48
C ILE A 960 -28.85 -7.48 14.39
N THR A 961 -27.71 -7.90 14.90
CA THR A 961 -26.82 -7.02 15.65
C THR A 961 -25.65 -6.62 14.77
N ILE A 962 -25.46 -5.31 14.58
CA ILE A 962 -24.37 -4.75 13.80
C ILE A 962 -23.39 -4.05 14.75
N GLY A 963 -22.15 -4.48 14.73
CA GLY A 963 -21.02 -3.77 15.32
C GLY A 963 -20.32 -2.92 14.27
N LEU A 964 -20.17 -1.64 14.51
CA LEU A 964 -19.41 -0.72 13.67
C LEU A 964 -18.25 -0.15 14.45
N LEU A 965 -17.07 -0.10 13.83
CA LEU A 965 -15.88 0.48 14.43
C LEU A 965 -16.19 1.88 14.96
N ASP A 966 -15.74 2.20 16.19
CA ASP A 966 -16.04 3.48 16.86
C ASP A 966 -15.19 4.62 16.28
N ARG A 967 -15.45 4.94 15.02
CA ARG A 967 -14.85 6.04 14.26
C ARG A 967 -15.93 6.72 13.44
N TYR A 968 -16.04 8.03 13.51
CA TYR A 968 -17.14 8.81 12.94
C TYR A 968 -17.41 8.52 11.46
N ARG A 969 -16.38 8.20 10.67
CA ARG A 969 -16.55 7.86 9.25
C ARG A 969 -17.51 6.69 8.99
N TYR A 970 -17.71 5.79 9.96
CA TYR A 970 -18.65 4.68 9.89
C TYR A 970 -20.05 5.03 10.43
N TRP A 971 -20.22 6.22 11.04
CA TRP A 971 -21.43 6.65 11.74
C TRP A 971 -22.09 7.85 11.09
N THR A 972 -21.80 8.15 9.82
CA THR A 972 -22.45 9.25 9.07
C THR A 972 -23.86 8.86 8.62
N GLN A 973 -24.66 9.84 8.22
CA GLN A 973 -26.01 9.59 7.70
C GLN A 973 -25.95 8.84 6.35
N THR A 974 -24.94 9.07 5.57
CA THR A 974 -24.64 8.34 4.32
C THR A 974 -24.37 6.88 4.61
N GLN A 975 -23.55 6.55 5.60
CA GLN A 975 -23.27 5.17 6.01
C GLN A 975 -24.52 4.48 6.59
N ALA A 976 -25.38 5.19 7.30
CA ALA A 976 -26.64 4.66 7.76
C ALA A 976 -27.56 4.22 6.60
N ARG A 977 -27.60 5.00 5.52
CA ARG A 977 -28.37 4.65 4.31
C ARG A 977 -27.79 3.43 3.59
N LEU A 978 -26.47 3.38 3.45
CA LEU A 978 -25.78 2.24 2.83
C LEU A 978 -25.99 0.96 3.64
N LEU A 979 -25.84 1.03 4.97
CA LEU A 979 -26.10 -0.09 5.87
C LEU A 979 -27.55 -0.58 5.76
N ALA A 980 -28.52 0.32 5.74
CA ALA A 980 -29.93 -0.06 5.58
C ALA A 980 -30.17 -0.77 4.24
N SER A 981 -29.54 -0.28 3.16
CA SER A 981 -29.62 -0.93 1.83
C SER A 981 -29.03 -2.35 1.87
N ASP A 982 -27.85 -2.53 2.46
CA ASP A 982 -27.21 -3.84 2.61
C ASP A 982 -28.09 -4.83 3.39
N ILE A 983 -28.67 -4.36 4.50
CA ILE A 983 -29.58 -5.18 5.32
C ILE A 983 -30.81 -5.61 4.53
N ILE A 984 -31.41 -4.71 3.74
CA ILE A 984 -32.54 -5.04 2.90
C ILE A 984 -32.17 -6.14 1.90
N TRP A 985 -31.03 -6.01 1.23
CA TRP A 985 -30.60 -6.97 0.23
C TRP A 985 -30.17 -8.31 0.79
N GLN A 986 -29.41 -8.30 1.88
CA GLN A 986 -28.79 -9.53 2.43
C GLN A 986 -29.69 -10.25 3.42
N HIS A 987 -30.50 -9.51 4.19
CA HIS A 987 -31.23 -10.03 5.34
C HIS A 987 -32.73 -9.66 5.36
N GLY A 988 -33.21 -8.97 4.33
CA GLY A 988 -34.62 -8.55 4.25
C GLY A 988 -35.60 -9.72 4.40
N ALA A 989 -35.32 -10.85 3.75
CA ALA A 989 -36.16 -12.05 3.86
C ALA A 989 -36.25 -12.60 5.30
N LEU A 990 -35.15 -12.60 6.06
CA LEU A 990 -35.13 -13.01 7.47
C LEU A 990 -36.05 -12.15 8.33
N LEU A 991 -36.03 -10.84 8.07
CA LEU A 991 -36.86 -9.87 8.79
C LEU A 991 -38.34 -9.98 8.36
N GLU A 992 -38.64 -10.28 7.08
CA GLU A 992 -39.99 -10.43 6.55
C GLU A 992 -40.70 -11.74 6.89
N GLU A 993 -40.01 -12.90 6.88
CA GLU A 993 -40.64 -14.21 7.12
C GLU A 993 -41.36 -14.32 8.46
N ARG A 994 -40.88 -13.58 9.47
CA ARG A 994 -41.61 -13.49 10.76
C ARG A 994 -42.74 -12.46 10.80
N SER A 995 -42.81 -11.53 9.82
CA SER A 995 -43.98 -10.66 9.71
C SER A 995 -45.23 -11.45 9.30
N LYS A 996 -45.04 -12.65 8.74
CA LYS A 996 -46.11 -13.53 8.26
C LYS A 996 -46.47 -14.66 9.25
N ARG A 997 -45.68 -14.89 10.28
CA ARG A 997 -46.00 -15.76 11.43
C ARG A 997 -46.40 -14.94 12.64
#